data_ebcf2005426e4f9a0f81e9c4dc0284dd
#
_entry.id   ebcf2005426e4f9a0f81e9c4dc0284dd
#
_cell.length_a   1.000
_cell.length_b   1.000
_cell.length_c   1.000
_cell.angle_alpha   90.00
_cell.angle_beta   90.00
_cell.angle_gamma   90.00
#
_symmetry.space_group_name_H-M   'P 1'
#
loop_
_entity.id
_entity.type
_entity.pdbx_description
1 polymer ?
#
loop_
_entity_poly.entity_id
_entity_poly.type
_entity_poly.pdbx_seq_one_letter_code
_entity_poly.pdbx_strand_id
1 'polypeptide(L)'
;MRRIVLTYIFLSVIGIWGAMAQNTLNPMNNRDRFGNQIDPNTQPDNLEDSTNTEIQSLPPKLYMWKLSETLGNRTIIPADTASLNFQSTNLVEGMFGHYNYLGNLGSPRLSRLFFEREESEPTIFMAPFSSFFTRPDQVLFTNSNVPYTNLTYYKAGNKVNGEERFKSYFSVNVNKQLAFGFNIDYLYGRGYYQNQSTSHFNAGLFGSYIGEKYQVQAVYNNFFLKMNENGGIADDQYITRPENMSGGKKEYESTTIPVKLEQSSNRNKDFYIYLTQRYRLGFTRRVRNTQEGKPTVSAPKASSSPSSESEISASNNDIALPNDSIASKSVSTLAAANDSLPSVSTADNDSLFEEEFVPVTSFIHTLKVERSRHQFRSGSEPEGFFPEDYKLYKNYSNDSTTAFSVKNVFGIALLEGFNKYAKAGLTAYISHKFSRYDLMNTDTLTDMRRIRYTEQEIFLGGELAKREGKLLHYNVNGEVGLVDKAIGQFRVNANLDLNFRLWKDTMNFYARGYVSNTLPSFYMRHYHSNHYNWDNDNMDKEFRTRVEGELNISHWGTNLRAGVENIKNYTYFNQSALPEQNGGNIQVLSATLKQDFRLGVFHLDNEVTWQKTSNETVLPLPQLSLYHNFYILAKLAKKVLTVQLGADVRYFTKYNAPAYAPGVQQFHLQPTDDLVEIGGYPIVNVYANLHLKRTRIFAMMYHVNAGMGSANSFLVPHYPINPRLFKIGVSWNFYD
;
A
#
# COMPACT_ATOMS: atom_id res chain seq x y z
N MET A 1 -29.20 14.74 11.16
CA MET A 1 -29.26 14.74 9.69
C MET A 1 -28.22 13.82 9.01
N ARG A 2 -26.92 13.88 9.32
CA ARG A 2 -25.90 13.03 8.66
C ARG A 2 -26.09 11.51 8.84
N ARG A 3 -26.60 11.04 9.97
CA ARG A 3 -26.89 9.60 10.20
C ARG A 3 -28.08 9.10 9.39
N ILE A 4 -29.07 9.95 9.15
CA ILE A 4 -30.26 9.61 8.36
C ILE A 4 -29.89 9.48 6.87
N VAL A 5 -29.02 10.36 6.35
CA VAL A 5 -28.57 10.31 4.94
C VAL A 5 -27.77 9.04 4.66
N LEU A 6 -26.86 8.63 5.56
CA LEU A 6 -26.11 7.37 5.41
C LEU A 6 -27.00 6.13 5.45
N THR A 7 -28.02 6.15 6.30
CA THR A 7 -29.00 5.04 6.36
C THR A 7 -29.87 5.00 5.10
N TYR A 8 -30.23 6.14 4.53
CA TYR A 8 -30.99 6.19 3.27
C TYR A 8 -30.13 5.77 2.06
N ILE A 9 -28.86 6.14 2.02
CA ILE A 9 -27.94 5.66 0.97
C ILE A 9 -27.75 4.15 1.10
N PHE A 10 -27.61 3.62 2.30
CA PHE A 10 -27.47 2.18 2.54
C PHE A 10 -28.73 1.40 2.17
N LEU A 11 -29.92 1.93 2.50
CA LEU A 11 -31.21 1.34 2.13
C LEU A 11 -31.51 1.48 0.63
N SER A 12 -31.11 2.57 -0.03
CA SER A 12 -31.29 2.73 -1.48
C SER A 12 -30.39 1.79 -2.29
N VAL A 13 -29.16 1.53 -1.83
CA VAL A 13 -28.28 0.53 -2.45
C VAL A 13 -28.83 -0.88 -2.30
N ILE A 14 -29.39 -1.23 -1.14
CA ILE A 14 -30.05 -2.53 -0.91
C ILE A 14 -31.34 -2.64 -1.74
N GLY A 15 -32.12 -1.55 -1.87
CA GLY A 15 -33.35 -1.52 -2.67
C GLY A 15 -33.12 -1.70 -4.16
N ILE A 16 -32.04 -1.19 -4.70
CA ILE A 16 -31.63 -1.37 -6.11
C ILE A 16 -31.22 -2.84 -6.36
N TRP A 17 -30.63 -3.51 -5.39
CA TRP A 17 -30.24 -4.93 -5.48
C TRP A 17 -31.47 -5.86 -5.45
N GLY A 18 -32.50 -5.54 -4.65
CA GLY A 18 -33.75 -6.30 -4.65
C GLY A 18 -34.53 -6.20 -5.97
N ALA A 19 -34.44 -5.07 -6.67
CA ALA A 19 -35.12 -4.87 -7.95
C ALA A 19 -34.40 -5.54 -9.14
N MET A 20 -33.07 -5.74 -9.06
CA MET A 20 -32.32 -6.48 -10.08
C MET A 20 -32.39 -7.99 -9.92
N ALA A 21 -32.63 -8.50 -8.72
CA ALA A 21 -32.75 -9.94 -8.46
C ALA A 21 -34.10 -10.52 -8.94
N GLN A 22 -35.12 -9.71 -9.16
CA GLN A 22 -36.45 -10.18 -9.58
C GLN A 22 -36.65 -10.28 -11.11
N ASN A 23 -35.71 -9.78 -11.91
CA ASN A 23 -35.84 -9.80 -13.39
C ASN A 23 -35.05 -10.92 -14.10
N THR A 24 -34.57 -11.94 -13.41
CA THR A 24 -33.82 -13.06 -13.97
C THR A 24 -34.53 -14.41 -13.96
N LEU A 25 -35.87 -14.42 -13.84
CA LEU A 25 -36.66 -15.63 -14.02
C LEU A 25 -37.51 -15.55 -15.30
N ASN A 26 -36.86 -15.69 -16.44
CA ASN A 26 -37.55 -16.09 -17.68
C ASN A 26 -36.82 -17.33 -18.22
N PRO A 27 -37.50 -18.49 -18.28
CA PRO A 27 -36.90 -19.72 -18.77
C PRO A 27 -37.11 -19.80 -20.29
N MET A 28 -36.18 -19.34 -21.08
CA MET A 28 -35.97 -19.72 -22.47
C MET A 28 -34.88 -18.88 -23.14
N ASN A 29 -33.64 -19.27 -22.94
CA ASN A 29 -32.59 -19.14 -23.96
C ASN A 29 -31.42 -20.03 -23.57
N ASN A 30 -31.26 -21.14 -24.26
CA ASN A 30 -30.14 -22.09 -24.15
C ASN A 30 -28.84 -21.51 -24.69
N ARG A 31 -28.47 -20.30 -24.24
CA ARG A 31 -27.18 -19.69 -24.58
C ARG A 31 -26.54 -19.16 -23.32
N ASP A 32 -25.25 -19.41 -23.19
CA ASP A 32 -24.48 -18.81 -22.12
C ASP A 32 -24.43 -17.27 -22.29
N ARG A 33 -24.02 -16.56 -21.26
CA ARG A 33 -23.92 -15.08 -21.23
C ARG A 33 -22.97 -14.50 -22.30
N PHE A 34 -22.29 -15.36 -23.08
CA PHE A 34 -21.34 -15.02 -24.13
C PHE A 34 -21.81 -15.47 -25.53
N GLY A 35 -23.06 -15.99 -25.64
CA GLY A 35 -23.67 -16.33 -26.94
C GLY A 35 -23.37 -17.74 -27.47
N ASN A 36 -22.69 -18.60 -26.70
CA ASN A 36 -22.42 -19.99 -27.09
C ASN A 36 -23.61 -20.87 -26.79
N GLN A 37 -23.95 -21.79 -27.74
CA GLN A 37 -25.00 -22.78 -27.52
C GLN A 37 -24.56 -23.82 -26.48
N ILE A 38 -25.40 -24.03 -25.48
CA ILE A 38 -25.20 -25.10 -24.48
C ILE A 38 -25.78 -26.38 -25.10
N ASP A 39 -24.96 -27.42 -25.28
CA ASP A 39 -25.36 -28.72 -25.77
C ASP A 39 -26.28 -29.40 -24.73
N PRO A 40 -27.54 -29.75 -25.09
CA PRO A 40 -28.50 -30.33 -24.15
C PRO A 40 -28.16 -31.80 -23.75
N ASN A 41 -27.13 -32.41 -24.33
CA ASN A 41 -26.77 -33.81 -24.05
C ASN A 41 -25.60 -33.97 -23.07
N THR A 42 -25.08 -32.92 -22.47
CA THR A 42 -24.17 -33.05 -21.33
C THR A 42 -24.98 -33.34 -20.07
N GLN A 43 -25.23 -34.62 -19.80
CA GLN A 43 -25.68 -35.08 -18.49
C GLN A 43 -24.58 -34.67 -17.45
N PRO A 44 -24.98 -34.24 -16.26
CA PRO A 44 -24.04 -34.03 -15.18
C PRO A 44 -23.56 -35.41 -14.73
N ASP A 45 -22.36 -35.81 -15.15
CA ASP A 45 -21.70 -36.98 -14.64
C ASP A 45 -21.47 -36.82 -13.13
N ASN A 46 -22.14 -37.72 -12.43
CA ASN A 46 -21.89 -38.25 -11.09
C ASN A 46 -21.05 -37.40 -10.12
N LEU A 47 -21.78 -36.85 -9.18
CA LEU A 47 -21.34 -36.48 -7.84
C LEU A 47 -20.75 -37.67 -7.08
N GLU A 48 -19.61 -38.17 -7.48
CA GLU A 48 -18.81 -39.05 -6.64
C GLU A 48 -17.34 -38.62 -6.74
N ASP A 49 -16.84 -38.21 -5.57
CA ASP A 49 -15.43 -38.03 -5.25
C ASP A 49 -14.76 -36.69 -5.59
N SER A 50 -15.35 -35.59 -5.18
CA SER A 50 -14.63 -34.32 -5.03
C SER A 50 -14.16 -34.09 -3.60
N THR A 51 -13.26 -34.96 -3.12
CA THR A 51 -12.56 -34.76 -1.81
C THR A 51 -11.40 -33.75 -1.90
N ASN A 52 -11.21 -33.10 -3.03
CA ASN A 52 -10.29 -31.97 -3.24
C ASN A 52 -11.04 -30.68 -3.51
N THR A 53 -11.96 -30.30 -2.64
CA THR A 53 -12.45 -28.91 -2.63
C THR A 53 -11.35 -28.04 -2.02
N GLU A 54 -10.38 -27.62 -2.83
CA GLU A 54 -9.67 -26.38 -2.57
C GLU A 54 -10.73 -25.30 -2.42
N ILE A 55 -10.68 -24.60 -1.30
CA ILE A 55 -11.62 -23.52 -1.01
C ILE A 55 -11.29 -22.43 -2.02
N GLN A 56 -12.04 -22.38 -3.13
CA GLN A 56 -11.92 -21.30 -4.09
C GLN A 56 -12.42 -20.01 -3.44
N SER A 57 -11.48 -19.24 -2.93
CA SER A 57 -11.76 -17.95 -2.30
C SER A 57 -11.89 -16.80 -3.31
N LEU A 58 -11.70 -17.08 -4.61
CA LEU A 58 -11.68 -16.11 -5.69
C LEU A 58 -12.51 -16.55 -6.90
N PRO A 59 -12.96 -15.58 -7.73
CA PRO A 59 -13.56 -15.88 -9.02
C PRO A 59 -12.61 -16.68 -9.92
N PRO A 60 -13.10 -17.59 -10.77
CA PRO A 60 -12.27 -18.48 -11.60
C PRO A 60 -11.29 -17.78 -12.55
N LYS A 61 -11.54 -16.50 -12.89
CA LYS A 61 -10.69 -15.69 -13.77
C LYS A 61 -10.58 -14.26 -13.24
N LEU A 62 -10.01 -14.10 -12.03
CA LEU A 62 -9.73 -12.79 -11.45
C LEU A 62 -8.25 -12.49 -11.55
N TYR A 63 -7.88 -11.38 -12.20
CA TYR A 63 -6.55 -10.80 -12.07
C TYR A 63 -6.62 -9.41 -11.49
N MET A 64 -5.59 -9.05 -10.73
CA MET A 64 -5.40 -7.71 -10.18
C MET A 64 -4.08 -7.14 -10.63
N TRP A 65 -4.03 -5.83 -10.85
CA TRP A 65 -2.78 -5.14 -11.15
C TRP A 65 -2.78 -3.73 -10.60
N LYS A 66 -1.58 -3.18 -10.50
CA LYS A 66 -1.30 -1.77 -10.18
C LYS A 66 -0.62 -1.11 -11.36
N LEU A 67 -0.58 0.23 -11.34
CA LEU A 67 0.07 1.04 -12.36
C LEU A 67 1.24 1.80 -11.75
N SER A 68 2.33 1.97 -12.51
CA SER A 68 3.35 2.96 -12.15
C SER A 68 2.78 4.37 -12.38
N GLU A 69 2.98 5.31 -11.44
CA GLU A 69 2.39 6.64 -11.52
C GLU A 69 2.85 7.43 -12.76
N THR A 70 4.11 7.27 -13.17
CA THR A 70 4.70 8.07 -14.27
C THR A 70 4.33 7.52 -15.64
N LEU A 71 4.50 6.24 -15.90
CA LEU A 71 4.35 5.65 -17.24
C LEU A 71 3.13 4.74 -17.40
N GLY A 72 2.34 4.53 -16.34
CA GLY A 72 1.19 3.62 -16.37
C GLY A 72 1.57 2.16 -16.70
N ASN A 73 2.79 1.74 -16.38
CA ASN A 73 3.21 0.36 -16.57
C ASN A 73 2.48 -0.54 -15.57
N ARG A 74 1.93 -1.64 -16.07
CA ARG A 74 1.14 -2.57 -15.26
C ARG A 74 2.06 -3.56 -14.53
N THR A 75 1.81 -3.75 -13.25
CA THR A 75 2.41 -4.80 -12.43
C THR A 75 1.30 -5.67 -11.89
N ILE A 76 1.31 -6.95 -12.26
CA ILE A 76 0.34 -7.93 -11.75
C ILE A 76 0.66 -8.20 -10.29
N ILE A 77 -0.40 -8.25 -9.50
CA ILE A 77 -0.33 -8.60 -8.10
C ILE A 77 -1.30 -9.74 -7.80
N PRO A 78 -0.95 -10.66 -6.90
CA PRO A 78 -1.89 -11.67 -6.45
C PRO A 78 -3.06 -10.98 -5.74
N ALA A 79 -4.27 -11.52 -5.95
CA ALA A 79 -5.41 -11.08 -5.17
C ALA A 79 -5.23 -11.48 -3.71
N ASP A 80 -5.74 -10.66 -2.77
CA ASP A 80 -5.64 -10.95 -1.34
C ASP A 80 -6.50 -12.16 -0.96
N THR A 81 -5.85 -13.31 -0.92
CA THR A 81 -6.40 -14.60 -0.45
C THR A 81 -5.85 -15.02 0.90
N ALA A 82 -5.03 -14.17 1.52
CA ALA A 82 -4.36 -14.52 2.76
C ALA A 82 -5.37 -15.00 3.82
N SER A 83 -5.28 -16.27 4.17
CA SER A 83 -6.11 -16.86 5.23
C SER A 83 -5.51 -16.66 6.61
N LEU A 84 -4.25 -16.23 6.69
CA LEU A 84 -3.48 -16.08 7.91
C LEU A 84 -3.26 -14.62 8.26
N ASN A 85 -3.06 -14.36 9.56
CA ASN A 85 -2.68 -13.04 10.11
C ASN A 85 -3.67 -11.91 9.78
N PHE A 86 -4.95 -12.24 9.56
CA PHE A 86 -5.98 -11.26 9.22
C PHE A 86 -6.19 -10.22 10.34
N GLN A 87 -5.97 -10.59 11.61
CA GLN A 87 -6.04 -9.69 12.76
C GLN A 87 -5.09 -8.47 12.64
N SER A 88 -3.96 -8.61 11.96
CA SER A 88 -2.95 -7.56 11.83
C SER A 88 -3.23 -6.56 10.70
N THR A 89 -4.15 -6.83 9.80
CA THR A 89 -4.39 -6.03 8.58
C THR A 89 -4.94 -4.62 8.84
N ASN A 90 -5.54 -4.38 10.00
CA ASN A 90 -6.13 -3.09 10.39
C ASN A 90 -5.38 -2.37 11.52
N LEU A 91 -4.22 -2.87 11.93
CA LEU A 91 -3.42 -2.27 12.99
C LEU A 91 -2.65 -1.04 12.47
N VAL A 92 -2.73 0.07 13.20
CA VAL A 92 -2.03 1.32 12.85
C VAL A 92 -0.52 1.14 12.95
N GLU A 93 -0.06 0.38 13.92
CA GLU A 93 1.35 0.03 14.08
C GLU A 93 1.91 -0.88 12.97
N GLY A 94 1.07 -1.26 11.98
CA GLY A 94 1.45 -2.16 10.88
C GLY A 94 1.42 -3.64 11.25
N MET A 95 1.54 -4.50 10.25
CA MET A 95 1.47 -5.96 10.42
C MET A 95 2.50 -6.48 11.43
N PHE A 96 3.72 -5.98 11.35
CA PHE A 96 4.85 -6.41 12.19
C PHE A 96 5.13 -5.44 13.35
N GLY A 97 4.29 -4.42 13.55
CA GLY A 97 4.43 -3.47 14.62
C GLY A 97 5.58 -2.47 14.46
N HIS A 98 5.96 -2.10 13.25
CA HIS A 98 7.11 -1.22 12.96
C HIS A 98 6.82 0.28 13.07
N TYR A 99 5.58 0.69 13.34
CA TYR A 99 5.20 2.10 13.37
C TYR A 99 4.95 2.59 14.79
N ASN A 100 5.47 3.77 15.09
CA ASN A 100 4.99 4.60 16.17
C ASN A 100 3.73 5.33 15.73
N TYR A 101 2.75 5.49 16.62
CA TYR A 101 1.51 6.20 16.35
C TYR A 101 0.93 6.78 17.65
N LEU A 102 -0.03 7.70 17.54
CA LEU A 102 -0.54 8.46 18.68
C LEU A 102 -1.63 7.74 19.50
N GLY A 103 -1.81 6.45 19.31
CA GLY A 103 -2.71 5.63 20.13
C GLY A 103 -4.12 5.42 19.59
N ASN A 104 -4.61 6.17 18.59
CA ASN A 104 -5.95 6.01 18.03
C ASN A 104 -5.93 5.47 16.60
N LEU A 105 -6.97 4.75 16.21
CA LEU A 105 -7.16 4.33 14.82
C LEU A 105 -7.20 5.56 13.90
N GLY A 106 -6.38 5.57 12.85
CA GLY A 106 -6.31 6.70 11.93
C GLY A 106 -5.44 7.87 12.42
N SER A 107 -4.70 7.72 13.52
CA SER A 107 -3.74 8.72 13.97
C SER A 107 -2.48 8.74 13.09
N PRO A 108 -1.71 9.84 13.09
CA PRO A 108 -0.41 9.93 12.44
C PRO A 108 0.51 8.80 12.86
N ARG A 109 1.32 8.30 11.93
CA ARG A 109 2.29 7.26 12.19
C ARG A 109 3.64 7.54 11.54
N LEU A 110 4.70 7.03 12.15
CA LEU A 110 6.07 7.09 11.63
C LEU A 110 6.72 5.71 11.74
N SER A 111 7.29 5.21 10.64
CA SER A 111 8.05 3.95 10.69
C SER A 111 9.31 4.11 11.54
N ARG A 112 9.55 3.15 12.45
CA ARG A 112 10.79 3.00 13.20
C ARG A 112 11.91 2.46 12.32
N LEU A 113 11.54 1.74 11.25
CA LEU A 113 12.50 1.22 10.28
C LEU A 113 12.72 2.27 9.20
N PHE A 114 13.95 2.78 9.11
CA PHE A 114 14.28 3.88 8.20
C PHE A 114 14.01 3.52 6.73
N PHE A 115 14.34 2.29 6.32
CA PHE A 115 14.15 1.83 4.94
C PHE A 115 12.67 1.63 4.54
N GLU A 116 11.75 1.66 5.48
CA GLU A 116 10.31 1.62 5.25
C GLU A 116 9.63 2.99 5.27
N ARG A 117 10.40 4.07 5.51
CA ARG A 117 9.86 5.42 5.43
C ARG A 117 9.61 5.80 3.97
N GLU A 118 8.42 6.28 3.70
CA GLU A 118 8.04 6.77 2.38
C GLU A 118 8.67 8.16 2.13
N GLU A 119 9.14 8.38 0.89
CA GLU A 119 9.97 9.56 0.56
C GLU A 119 9.16 10.73 0.00
N SER A 120 7.99 10.48 -0.58
CA SER A 120 7.21 11.56 -1.18
C SER A 120 5.72 11.32 -1.06
N GLU A 121 5.05 12.26 -0.49
CA GLU A 121 3.61 12.41 -0.45
C GLU A 121 3.20 13.73 -1.12
N PRO A 122 1.92 13.92 -1.48
CA PRO A 122 1.46 15.15 -2.12
C PRO A 122 1.82 16.40 -1.34
N THR A 123 1.75 16.31 0.00
CA THR A 123 2.18 17.36 0.93
C THR A 123 2.74 16.72 2.20
N ILE A 124 3.54 17.46 2.95
CA ILE A 124 4.06 17.00 4.25
C ILE A 124 2.92 16.60 5.21
N PHE A 125 1.76 17.24 5.14
CA PHE A 125 0.59 16.96 6.00
C PHE A 125 -0.10 15.63 5.69
N MET A 126 0.18 15.02 4.53
CA MET A 126 -0.34 13.71 4.16
C MET A 126 0.62 12.56 4.51
N ALA A 127 1.92 12.85 4.65
CA ALA A 127 2.93 11.84 4.91
C ALA A 127 2.65 10.97 6.16
N PRO A 128 2.26 11.50 7.33
CA PRO A 128 1.93 10.68 8.50
C PRO A 128 0.67 9.82 8.33
N PHE A 129 -0.11 10.05 7.27
CA PHE A 129 -1.37 9.35 6.97
C PHE A 129 -1.31 8.50 5.70
N SER A 130 -0.13 8.28 5.14
CA SER A 130 0.11 7.55 3.87
C SER A 130 -0.61 6.20 3.79
N SER A 131 -0.80 5.51 4.93
CA SER A 131 -1.50 4.23 5.00
C SER A 131 -3.03 4.30 4.88
N PHE A 132 -3.59 5.49 4.96
CA PHE A 132 -5.05 5.72 4.90
C PHE A 132 -5.46 6.42 3.60
N PHE A 133 -4.51 6.96 2.86
CA PHE A 133 -4.69 7.61 1.58
C PHE A 133 -4.28 6.68 0.44
N THR A 134 -5.13 6.50 -0.57
CA THR A 134 -4.83 5.65 -1.73
C THR A 134 -4.20 6.48 -2.83
N ARG A 135 -2.91 6.29 -3.10
CA ARG A 135 -2.19 6.93 -4.21
C ARG A 135 -2.52 6.25 -5.55
N PRO A 136 -2.27 6.91 -6.70
CA PRO A 136 -2.51 6.32 -8.02
C PRO A 136 -1.84 4.95 -8.24
N ASP A 137 -0.60 4.79 -7.73
CA ASP A 137 0.18 3.55 -7.82
C ASP A 137 -0.27 2.44 -6.85
N GLN A 138 -1.20 2.75 -5.95
CA GLN A 138 -1.78 1.81 -4.99
C GLN A 138 -3.18 1.34 -5.40
N VAL A 139 -3.81 2.00 -6.37
CA VAL A 139 -5.14 1.62 -6.85
C VAL A 139 -5.07 0.23 -7.48
N LEU A 140 -5.98 -0.64 -7.03
CA LEU A 140 -6.13 -1.98 -7.57
C LEU A 140 -7.13 -1.96 -8.73
N PHE A 141 -6.65 -2.32 -9.90
CA PHE A 141 -7.50 -2.59 -11.04
C PHE A 141 -7.76 -4.09 -11.11
N THR A 142 -8.92 -4.48 -11.61
CA THR A 142 -9.30 -5.88 -11.75
C THR A 142 -9.85 -6.17 -13.13
N ASN A 143 -9.68 -7.42 -13.56
CA ASN A 143 -10.40 -8.01 -14.66
C ASN A 143 -10.92 -9.38 -14.20
N SER A 144 -12.23 -9.61 -14.31
CA SER A 144 -12.88 -10.81 -13.83
C SER A 144 -14.06 -11.17 -14.74
N ASN A 145 -14.33 -12.46 -14.89
CA ASN A 145 -15.50 -12.93 -15.64
C ASN A 145 -16.84 -12.76 -14.88
N VAL A 146 -16.78 -12.41 -13.59
CA VAL A 146 -17.94 -12.15 -12.74
C VAL A 146 -17.69 -10.88 -11.92
N PRO A 147 -18.75 -10.17 -11.47
CA PRO A 147 -18.58 -9.06 -10.53
C PRO A 147 -17.85 -9.52 -9.27
N TYR A 148 -16.93 -8.70 -8.79
CA TYR A 148 -16.17 -8.97 -7.58
C TYR A 148 -16.39 -7.88 -6.54
N THR A 149 -16.75 -8.28 -5.32
CA THR A 149 -16.92 -7.36 -4.19
C THR A 149 -16.18 -7.91 -2.96
N ASN A 150 -15.43 -7.05 -2.28
CA ASN A 150 -14.91 -7.32 -0.95
C ASN A 150 -15.48 -6.31 0.04
N LEU A 151 -16.05 -6.79 1.12
CA LEU A 151 -16.50 -5.99 2.25
C LEU A 151 -15.69 -6.36 3.48
N THR A 152 -15.12 -5.37 4.16
CA THR A 152 -14.38 -5.56 5.41
C THR A 152 -14.91 -4.61 6.48
N TYR A 153 -15.23 -5.14 7.64
CA TYR A 153 -15.62 -4.37 8.81
C TYR A 153 -14.73 -4.73 9.99
N TYR A 154 -14.31 -3.70 10.71
CA TYR A 154 -13.48 -3.79 11.89
C TYR A 154 -14.09 -2.97 13.03
N LYS A 155 -13.99 -3.49 14.25
CA LYS A 155 -14.44 -2.81 15.46
C LYS A 155 -13.54 -3.14 16.64
N ALA A 156 -13.28 -2.14 17.48
CA ALA A 156 -12.60 -2.30 18.76
C ALA A 156 -13.23 -1.39 19.83
N GLY A 157 -12.98 -1.71 21.10
CA GLY A 157 -13.43 -0.89 22.24
C GLY A 157 -14.94 -0.87 22.43
N ASN A 158 -15.42 0.10 23.19
CA ASN A 158 -16.82 0.27 23.59
C ASN A 158 -17.44 1.54 22.98
N LYS A 159 -18.62 1.97 23.50
CA LYS A 159 -19.29 3.17 23.01
C LYS A 159 -18.57 4.48 23.33
N VAL A 160 -17.70 4.51 24.34
CA VAL A 160 -17.00 5.72 24.80
C VAL A 160 -15.71 5.91 23.99
N ASN A 161 -14.91 4.85 23.83
CA ASN A 161 -13.58 4.88 23.23
C ASN A 161 -13.45 3.95 22.02
N GLY A 162 -14.56 3.60 21.37
CA GLY A 162 -14.55 2.62 20.28
C GLY A 162 -13.93 3.11 18.98
N GLU A 163 -13.42 2.15 18.23
CA GLU A 163 -12.90 2.30 16.88
C GLU A 163 -13.73 1.47 15.91
N GLU A 164 -13.99 2.01 14.74
CA GLU A 164 -14.70 1.34 13.66
C GLU A 164 -14.06 1.66 12.32
N ARG A 165 -13.94 0.64 11.43
CA ARG A 165 -13.51 0.82 10.06
C ARG A 165 -14.34 -0.02 9.12
N PHE A 166 -14.77 0.56 8.03
CA PHE A 166 -15.48 -0.11 6.96
C PHE A 166 -14.77 0.09 5.65
N LYS A 167 -14.46 -1.01 4.97
CA LYS A 167 -13.90 -1.00 3.63
C LYS A 167 -14.85 -1.71 2.67
N SER A 168 -14.99 -1.14 1.49
CA SER A 168 -15.72 -1.76 0.38
C SER A 168 -14.90 -1.60 -0.89
N TYR A 169 -14.72 -2.67 -1.60
CA TYR A 169 -14.16 -2.70 -2.93
C TYR A 169 -15.14 -3.41 -3.87
N PHE A 170 -15.42 -2.80 -5.00
CA PHE A 170 -16.29 -3.36 -6.03
C PHE A 170 -15.66 -3.20 -7.40
N SER A 171 -15.79 -4.22 -8.23
CA SER A 171 -15.35 -4.17 -9.62
C SER A 171 -16.22 -5.06 -10.49
N VAL A 172 -16.49 -4.61 -11.70
CA VAL A 172 -17.26 -5.33 -12.70
C VAL A 172 -16.70 -5.09 -14.11
N ASN A 173 -16.67 -6.13 -14.92
CA ASN A 173 -16.41 -6.04 -16.34
C ASN A 173 -17.70 -5.85 -17.11
N VAL A 174 -17.75 -4.82 -17.97
CA VAL A 174 -18.83 -4.63 -18.94
C VAL A 174 -18.65 -5.60 -20.10
N ASN A 175 -17.39 -5.79 -20.50
CA ASN A 175 -16.97 -6.75 -21.53
C ASN A 175 -15.50 -7.15 -21.28
N LYS A 176 -14.88 -7.92 -22.18
CA LYS A 176 -13.48 -8.37 -22.03
C LYS A 176 -12.45 -7.24 -21.94
N GLN A 177 -12.79 -6.04 -22.44
CA GLN A 177 -11.87 -4.89 -22.53
C GLN A 177 -12.14 -3.81 -21.50
N LEU A 178 -13.40 -3.63 -21.07
CA LEU A 178 -13.84 -2.53 -20.22
C LEU A 178 -14.27 -3.03 -18.85
N ALA A 179 -13.59 -2.54 -17.83
CA ALA A 179 -13.93 -2.75 -16.44
C ALA A 179 -14.00 -1.42 -15.68
N PHE A 180 -14.84 -1.35 -14.67
CA PHE A 180 -14.88 -0.23 -13.72
C PHE A 180 -15.18 -0.71 -12.32
N GLY A 181 -14.88 0.14 -11.35
CA GLY A 181 -15.14 -0.17 -9.96
C GLY A 181 -15.00 1.03 -9.06
N PHE A 182 -15.23 0.79 -7.79
CA PHE A 182 -15.01 1.77 -6.73
C PHE A 182 -14.42 1.13 -5.49
N ASN A 183 -13.77 1.96 -4.68
CA ASN A 183 -13.34 1.60 -3.35
C ASN A 183 -13.77 2.68 -2.35
N ILE A 184 -14.15 2.24 -1.15
CA ILE A 184 -14.48 3.11 -0.03
C ILE A 184 -13.71 2.59 1.19
N ASP A 185 -13.10 3.50 1.95
CA ASP A 185 -12.48 3.22 3.23
C ASP A 185 -12.90 4.32 4.21
N TYR A 186 -13.78 3.97 5.12
CA TYR A 186 -14.25 4.85 6.18
C TYR A 186 -13.75 4.33 7.52
N LEU A 187 -13.11 5.19 8.30
CA LEU A 187 -12.74 4.88 9.66
C LEU A 187 -13.16 5.99 10.62
N TYR A 188 -13.46 5.58 11.83
CA TYR A 188 -13.75 6.46 12.93
C TYR A 188 -13.18 5.88 14.22
N GLY A 189 -12.34 6.66 14.92
CA GLY A 189 -11.84 6.36 16.24
C GLY A 189 -12.26 7.46 17.21
N ARG A 190 -12.85 7.09 18.34
CA ARG A 190 -13.23 8.07 19.38
C ARG A 190 -12.04 8.54 20.18
N GLY A 191 -11.03 7.68 20.32
CA GLY A 191 -9.83 7.92 21.14
C GLY A 191 -10.01 7.38 22.56
N TYR A 192 -8.89 6.96 23.12
CA TYR A 192 -8.82 6.43 24.50
C TYR A 192 -8.52 7.54 25.51
N TYR A 193 -7.88 8.60 25.07
CA TYR A 193 -7.60 9.81 25.86
C TYR A 193 -8.51 10.95 25.41
N GLN A 194 -8.64 11.98 26.24
CA GLN A 194 -9.45 13.16 25.92
C GLN A 194 -9.00 13.79 24.60
N ASN A 195 -9.94 14.36 23.85
CA ASN A 195 -9.72 15.10 22.61
C ASN A 195 -8.83 14.38 21.56
N GLN A 196 -9.03 13.07 21.35
CA GLN A 196 -8.17 12.25 20.49
C GLN A 196 -8.92 11.66 19.28
N SER A 197 -10.14 12.10 18.98
CA SER A 197 -10.95 11.46 17.95
C SER A 197 -10.40 11.68 16.53
N THR A 198 -10.54 10.65 15.68
CA THR A 198 -10.17 10.66 14.27
C THR A 198 -11.36 10.25 13.40
N SER A 199 -11.44 10.79 12.20
CA SER A 199 -12.43 10.41 11.20
C SER A 199 -11.82 10.56 9.81
N HIS A 200 -11.72 9.47 9.06
CA HIS A 200 -11.24 9.46 7.69
C HIS A 200 -12.31 8.94 6.76
N PHE A 201 -12.33 9.48 5.56
CA PHE A 201 -13.13 8.98 4.46
C PHE A 201 -12.31 9.06 3.18
N ASN A 202 -12.03 7.90 2.60
CA ASN A 202 -11.37 7.76 1.32
C ASN A 202 -12.34 7.06 0.36
N ALA A 203 -12.59 7.67 -0.79
CA ALA A 203 -13.46 7.09 -1.81
C ALA A 203 -12.83 7.28 -3.19
N GLY A 204 -12.68 6.18 -3.91
CA GLY A 204 -12.13 6.14 -5.25
C GLY A 204 -13.08 5.52 -6.26
N LEU A 205 -13.08 6.07 -7.47
CA LEU A 205 -13.68 5.49 -8.66
C LEU A 205 -12.56 5.18 -9.65
N PHE A 206 -12.60 4.03 -10.28
CA PHE A 206 -11.61 3.66 -11.29
C PHE A 206 -12.24 2.95 -12.47
N GLY A 207 -11.62 3.12 -13.63
CA GLY A 207 -12.01 2.48 -14.85
C GLY A 207 -10.81 2.07 -15.69
N SER A 208 -10.93 0.99 -16.42
CA SER A 208 -9.86 0.45 -17.27
C SER A 208 -10.45 -0.05 -18.58
N TYR A 209 -9.93 0.46 -19.69
CA TYR A 209 -10.17 -0.08 -21.02
C TYR A 209 -8.87 -0.64 -21.59
N ILE A 210 -8.87 -1.89 -22.00
CA ILE A 210 -7.71 -2.61 -22.51
C ILE A 210 -8.06 -3.20 -23.90
N GLY A 211 -7.86 -2.39 -24.93
CA GLY A 211 -7.94 -2.84 -26.32
C GLY A 211 -6.56 -3.26 -26.87
N GLU A 212 -6.52 -3.81 -28.05
CA GLU A 212 -5.28 -4.25 -28.71
C GLU A 212 -4.34 -3.06 -28.99
N LYS A 213 -4.85 -2.00 -29.61
CA LYS A 213 -4.07 -0.81 -29.98
C LYS A 213 -4.16 0.32 -28.96
N TYR A 214 -5.28 0.47 -28.29
CA TYR A 214 -5.52 1.56 -27.34
C TYR A 214 -5.87 1.03 -25.96
N GLN A 215 -5.26 1.64 -24.94
CA GLN A 215 -5.50 1.34 -23.54
C GLN A 215 -5.63 2.64 -22.77
N VAL A 216 -6.55 2.68 -21.83
CA VAL A 216 -6.72 3.82 -20.92
C VAL A 216 -7.16 3.33 -19.55
N GLN A 217 -6.56 3.92 -18.51
CA GLN A 217 -6.96 3.75 -17.13
C GLN A 217 -7.18 5.13 -16.52
N ALA A 218 -8.27 5.25 -15.78
CA ALA A 218 -8.66 6.48 -15.11
C ALA A 218 -8.99 6.22 -13.64
N VAL A 219 -8.59 7.13 -12.78
CA VAL A 219 -8.89 7.11 -11.35
C VAL A 219 -9.33 8.50 -10.92
N TYR A 220 -10.39 8.55 -10.14
CA TYR A 220 -10.75 9.68 -9.32
C TYR A 220 -10.72 9.24 -7.87
N ASN A 221 -10.00 9.92 -7.00
CA ASN A 221 -9.97 9.65 -5.57
C ASN A 221 -10.20 10.92 -4.76
N ASN A 222 -10.94 10.79 -3.68
CA ASN A 222 -11.20 11.87 -2.73
C ASN A 222 -10.95 11.38 -1.32
N PHE A 223 -10.12 12.10 -0.59
CA PHE A 223 -9.75 11.83 0.79
C PHE A 223 -10.13 13.00 1.69
N PHE A 224 -10.72 12.68 2.81
CA PHE A 224 -11.04 13.62 3.86
C PHE A 224 -10.65 13.06 5.21
N LEU A 225 -9.86 13.85 5.95
CA LEU A 225 -9.44 13.55 7.31
C LEU A 225 -9.85 14.69 8.24
N LYS A 226 -10.39 14.32 9.40
CA LYS A 226 -10.53 15.19 10.55
C LYS A 226 -9.95 14.46 11.76
N MET A 227 -9.06 15.12 12.48
CA MET A 227 -8.46 14.63 13.71
C MET A 227 -8.53 15.71 14.78
N ASN A 228 -9.00 15.34 15.96
CA ASN A 228 -8.84 16.18 17.14
C ASN A 228 -7.45 15.93 17.73
N GLU A 229 -6.83 17.01 18.18
CA GLU A 229 -5.46 17.01 18.70
C GLU A 229 -5.46 17.30 20.20
N ASN A 230 -4.90 16.38 20.97
CA ASN A 230 -4.79 16.55 22.42
C ASN A 230 -3.38 16.98 22.89
N GLY A 231 -2.40 17.03 21.99
CA GLY A 231 -1.03 17.43 22.34
C GLY A 231 -0.28 16.45 23.25
N GLY A 232 -0.83 15.26 23.50
CA GLY A 232 -0.34 14.30 24.48
C GLY A 232 -0.94 14.51 25.87
N ILE A 233 -0.63 13.60 26.80
CA ILE A 233 -1.03 13.74 28.23
C ILE A 233 -0.24 14.86 28.89
N ALA A 234 -0.85 15.53 29.87
CA ALA A 234 -0.24 16.69 30.53
C ALA A 234 1.01 16.33 31.36
N ASP A 235 1.03 15.15 31.98
CA ASP A 235 2.14 14.64 32.76
C ASP A 235 2.26 13.11 32.59
N ASP A 236 3.43 12.66 32.19
CA ASP A 236 3.74 11.25 31.96
C ASP A 236 3.67 10.40 33.24
N GLN A 237 3.70 11.02 34.41
CA GLN A 237 3.60 10.32 35.69
C GLN A 237 2.22 9.66 35.88
N TYR A 238 1.16 10.14 35.21
CA TYR A 238 -0.12 9.42 35.21
C TYR A 238 -0.01 7.97 34.74
N ILE A 239 0.99 7.69 33.91
CA ILE A 239 1.27 6.36 33.35
C ILE A 239 2.46 5.70 34.03
N THR A 240 3.54 6.47 34.29
CA THR A 240 4.82 5.92 34.76
C THR A 240 4.88 5.75 36.28
N ARG A 241 4.22 6.63 37.03
CA ARG A 241 4.19 6.66 38.51
C ARG A 241 2.84 7.19 39.01
N PRO A 242 1.73 6.50 38.71
CA PRO A 242 0.39 7.00 39.01
C PRO A 242 0.15 7.26 40.49
N GLU A 243 0.86 6.55 41.38
CA GLU A 243 0.80 6.76 42.82
C GLU A 243 1.27 8.12 43.32
N ASN A 244 2.10 8.80 42.51
CA ASN A 244 2.61 10.15 42.82
C ASN A 244 1.61 11.26 42.48
N MET A 245 0.59 10.94 41.67
CA MET A 245 -0.39 11.92 41.23
C MET A 245 -1.45 12.21 42.31
N SER A 246 -2.09 13.38 42.19
CA SER A 246 -3.13 13.79 43.12
C SER A 246 -4.26 12.76 43.16
N GLY A 247 -4.40 12.05 44.29
CA GLY A 247 -5.35 10.96 44.45
C GLY A 247 -4.72 9.60 44.74
N GLY A 248 -3.40 9.42 44.58
CA GLY A 248 -2.62 8.24 45.00
C GLY A 248 -3.12 6.90 44.44
N LYS A 249 -3.70 6.89 43.25
CA LYS A 249 -4.26 5.68 42.64
C LYS A 249 -3.15 4.85 41.97
N LYS A 250 -3.34 3.54 41.97
CA LYS A 250 -2.42 2.63 41.24
C LYS A 250 -2.58 2.71 39.71
N GLU A 251 -3.72 3.20 39.24
CA GLU A 251 -4.06 3.35 37.82
C GLU A 251 -5.14 4.41 37.65
N TYR A 252 -5.03 5.23 36.62
CA TYR A 252 -6.04 6.23 36.24
C TYR A 252 -6.75 5.77 34.98
N GLU A 253 -8.05 5.99 34.92
CA GLU A 253 -8.82 5.77 33.69
C GLU A 253 -8.34 6.76 32.62
N SER A 254 -7.99 6.28 31.44
CA SER A 254 -7.41 7.08 30.36
C SER A 254 -8.23 8.31 29.97
N THR A 255 -9.57 8.21 30.09
CA THR A 255 -10.51 9.31 29.84
C THR A 255 -10.48 10.42 30.91
N THR A 256 -9.86 10.17 32.06
CA THR A 256 -9.74 11.16 33.17
C THR A 256 -8.37 11.82 33.23
N ILE A 257 -7.41 11.32 32.48
CA ILE A 257 -6.06 11.89 32.43
C ILE A 257 -6.10 13.23 31.66
N PRO A 258 -5.59 14.34 32.25
CA PRO A 258 -5.53 15.62 31.57
C PRO A 258 -4.60 15.58 30.33
N VAL A 259 -4.94 16.38 29.33
CA VAL A 259 -4.21 16.50 28.08
C VAL A 259 -3.75 17.96 27.87
N LYS A 260 -2.69 18.14 27.05
CA LYS A 260 -2.10 19.45 26.81
C LYS A 260 -2.98 20.38 25.98
N LEU A 261 -3.79 19.83 25.03
CA LEU A 261 -4.68 20.59 24.16
C LEU A 261 -6.13 20.10 24.27
N GLU A 262 -7.09 21.01 24.45
CA GLU A 262 -8.50 20.63 24.61
C GLU A 262 -9.36 20.88 23.37
N GLN A 263 -9.18 21.99 22.65
CA GLN A 263 -10.04 22.43 21.57
C GLN A 263 -9.29 22.55 20.23
N SER A 264 -8.40 21.61 19.96
CA SER A 264 -7.55 21.64 18.80
C SER A 264 -7.93 20.54 17.80
N SER A 265 -7.79 20.82 16.51
CA SER A 265 -8.10 19.85 15.46
C SER A 265 -7.41 20.15 14.15
N ASN A 266 -7.04 19.11 13.43
CA ASN A 266 -6.57 19.15 12.06
C ASN A 266 -7.61 18.61 11.08
N ARG A 267 -7.59 19.17 9.86
CA ARG A 267 -8.41 18.72 8.74
C ARG A 267 -7.58 18.71 7.48
N ASN A 268 -7.48 17.57 6.83
CA ASN A 268 -6.86 17.41 5.53
C ASN A 268 -7.91 17.01 4.52
N LYS A 269 -7.87 17.63 3.34
CA LYS A 269 -8.66 17.24 2.18
C LYS A 269 -7.71 17.08 1.02
N ASP A 270 -7.82 15.98 0.35
CA ASP A 270 -7.08 15.70 -0.85
C ASP A 270 -7.99 15.09 -1.90
N PHE A 271 -7.86 15.50 -3.14
CA PHE A 271 -8.45 14.77 -4.25
C PHE A 271 -7.50 14.78 -5.43
N TYR A 272 -7.55 13.71 -6.22
CA TYR A 272 -6.86 13.68 -7.49
C TYR A 272 -7.70 13.02 -8.58
N ILE A 273 -7.37 13.43 -9.81
CA ILE A 273 -7.76 12.75 -11.05
C ILE A 273 -6.48 12.25 -11.68
N TYR A 274 -6.42 10.96 -11.96
CA TYR A 274 -5.30 10.32 -12.63
C TYR A 274 -5.82 9.65 -13.89
N LEU A 275 -5.16 9.90 -15.02
CA LEU A 275 -5.45 9.31 -16.31
C LEU A 275 -4.15 8.86 -16.94
N THR A 276 -4.05 7.61 -17.33
CA THR A 276 -2.96 7.13 -18.18
C THR A 276 -3.53 6.47 -19.42
N GLN A 277 -2.97 6.78 -20.57
CA GLN A 277 -3.40 6.23 -21.85
C GLN A 277 -2.19 5.83 -22.68
N ARG A 278 -2.38 4.78 -23.46
CA ARG A 278 -1.34 4.20 -24.29
C ARG A 278 -1.91 3.83 -25.65
N TYR A 279 -1.24 4.29 -26.71
CA TYR A 279 -1.53 3.87 -28.06
C TYR A 279 -0.38 3.05 -28.62
N ARG A 280 -0.67 1.84 -29.12
CA ARG A 280 0.31 0.87 -29.59
C ARG A 280 0.36 0.85 -31.11
N LEU A 281 1.57 0.93 -31.67
CA LEU A 281 1.86 0.68 -33.06
C LEU A 281 2.57 -0.65 -33.18
N GLY A 282 2.22 -1.41 -34.23
CA GLY A 282 2.79 -2.74 -34.46
C GLY A 282 2.33 -3.30 -35.80
N PHE A 283 2.54 -4.57 -35.99
CA PHE A 283 2.13 -5.32 -37.18
C PHE A 283 1.32 -6.55 -36.79
N THR A 284 0.53 -7.04 -37.74
CA THR A 284 -0.22 -8.29 -37.57
C THR A 284 0.59 -9.43 -38.18
N ARG A 285 0.75 -10.51 -37.41
CA ARG A 285 1.35 -11.76 -37.90
C ARG A 285 0.33 -12.89 -37.88
N ARG A 286 0.45 -13.82 -38.82
CA ARG A 286 -0.35 -15.04 -38.84
C ARG A 286 0.34 -16.10 -37.98
N VAL A 287 -0.34 -16.59 -36.94
CA VAL A 287 0.13 -17.65 -36.04
C VAL A 287 -0.74 -18.89 -36.29
N ARG A 288 -0.11 -20.04 -36.49
CA ARG A 288 -0.84 -21.30 -36.71
C ARG A 288 -1.57 -21.69 -35.42
N ASN A 289 -2.86 -21.92 -35.52
CA ASN A 289 -3.69 -22.37 -34.41
C ASN A 289 -3.35 -23.82 -34.06
N THR A 290 -2.56 -24.07 -33.02
CA THR A 290 -2.17 -25.40 -32.55
C THR A 290 -3.20 -25.94 -31.54
N GLN A 291 -4.49 -25.88 -31.86
CA GLN A 291 -5.52 -26.57 -31.06
C GLN A 291 -5.80 -27.98 -31.57
N GLU A 292 -4.84 -28.70 -32.12
CA GLU A 292 -4.96 -30.14 -32.30
C GLU A 292 -3.88 -30.85 -31.52
N GLY A 293 -4.33 -31.64 -30.54
CA GLY A 293 -3.50 -32.62 -29.84
C GLY A 293 -3.35 -32.39 -28.34
N LYS A 294 -4.43 -32.51 -27.56
CA LYS A 294 -4.27 -33.06 -26.24
C LYS A 294 -3.77 -34.49 -26.40
N PRO A 295 -2.54 -34.86 -26.00
CA PRO A 295 -2.19 -36.26 -25.88
C PRO A 295 -3.06 -36.84 -24.76
N THR A 296 -3.91 -37.79 -25.10
CA THR A 296 -4.49 -38.73 -24.14
C THR A 296 -3.34 -39.51 -23.52
N VAL A 297 -2.85 -39.01 -22.39
CA VAL A 297 -1.94 -39.82 -21.55
C VAL A 297 -2.82 -40.82 -20.83
N SER A 298 -2.80 -42.05 -21.32
CA SER A 298 -3.28 -43.23 -20.57
C SER A 298 -2.52 -43.32 -19.25
N ALA A 299 -3.25 -43.29 -18.15
CA ALA A 299 -2.74 -43.40 -16.80
C ALA A 299 -2.02 -44.78 -16.60
N PRO A 300 -0.81 -44.83 -16.04
CA PRO A 300 -0.27 -46.04 -15.48
C PRO A 300 -0.93 -46.28 -14.11
N LYS A 301 -1.33 -47.54 -13.91
CA LYS A 301 -1.90 -48.05 -12.67
C LYS A 301 -1.02 -47.78 -11.45
N ALA A 302 -1.69 -47.45 -10.36
CA ALA A 302 -1.17 -47.21 -9.04
C ALA A 302 -0.30 -48.35 -8.49
N SER A 303 0.84 -47.99 -7.90
CA SER A 303 1.45 -48.73 -6.80
C SER A 303 1.47 -47.82 -5.58
N SER A 304 0.89 -48.39 -4.52
CA SER A 304 0.73 -47.83 -3.19
C SER A 304 2.05 -47.59 -2.47
N SER A 305 2.24 -46.44 -1.87
CA SER A 305 2.75 -46.25 -0.49
C SER A 305 2.95 -44.76 -0.16
N PRO A 306 2.93 -44.42 1.13
CA PRO A 306 2.37 -43.16 1.59
C PRO A 306 3.41 -42.13 2.01
N SER A 307 2.87 -40.98 2.33
CA SER A 307 3.45 -39.88 3.13
C SER A 307 4.28 -38.85 2.41
N SER A 308 3.77 -37.70 2.48
CA SER A 308 4.29 -36.51 3.14
C SER A 308 3.56 -35.30 2.59
N GLU A 309 2.83 -34.66 3.48
CA GLU A 309 2.30 -33.34 3.34
C GLU A 309 3.45 -32.37 3.08
N SER A 310 3.37 -31.66 2.01
CA SER A 310 4.14 -30.44 1.86
C SER A 310 3.36 -29.48 1.01
N GLU A 311 3.37 -28.26 1.51
CA GLU A 311 3.48 -27.07 0.73
C GLU A 311 2.21 -26.34 0.37
N ILE A 312 1.99 -25.30 1.13
CA ILE A 312 1.54 -24.05 0.58
C ILE A 312 2.80 -23.28 0.14
N SER A 313 3.40 -23.70 -0.95
CA SER A 313 4.23 -22.79 -1.72
C SER A 313 3.28 -21.84 -2.45
N ALA A 314 3.55 -20.56 -2.37
CA ALA A 314 3.04 -19.61 -3.35
C ALA A 314 3.64 -20.00 -4.70
N SER A 315 3.00 -20.97 -5.36
CA SER A 315 3.29 -21.28 -6.75
C SER A 315 2.90 -20.05 -7.56
N ASN A 316 3.89 -19.44 -8.18
CA ASN A 316 3.67 -18.61 -9.35
C ASN A 316 3.10 -19.52 -10.43
N ASN A 317 1.80 -19.77 -10.37
CA ASN A 317 1.11 -20.34 -11.50
C ASN A 317 1.11 -19.28 -12.58
N ASP A 318 1.83 -19.56 -13.65
CA ASP A 318 1.74 -18.90 -14.95
C ASP A 318 0.27 -18.80 -15.37
N ILE A 319 -0.42 -17.78 -14.91
CA ILE A 319 -1.67 -17.36 -15.53
C ILE A 319 -1.25 -16.57 -16.75
N ALA A 320 -1.21 -17.25 -17.88
CA ALA A 320 -1.02 -16.62 -19.17
C ALA A 320 -2.09 -15.55 -19.34
N LEU A 321 -1.69 -14.30 -19.27
CA LEU A 321 -2.51 -13.17 -19.66
C LEU A 321 -2.73 -13.23 -21.17
N PRO A 322 -3.90 -12.92 -21.65
CA PRO A 322 -4.05 -12.61 -23.06
C PRO A 322 -3.27 -11.33 -23.34
N ASN A 323 -2.12 -11.50 -23.98
CA ASN A 323 -1.35 -10.50 -24.70
C ASN A 323 -0.74 -9.32 -23.95
N ASP A 324 0.30 -9.59 -23.19
CA ASP A 324 1.42 -8.67 -23.12
C ASP A 324 2.79 -9.38 -23.17
N SER A 325 2.81 -10.71 -23.42
CA SER A 325 4.06 -11.47 -23.56
C SER A 325 3.97 -12.49 -24.69
N ILE A 326 4.84 -12.35 -25.67
CA ILE A 326 5.03 -13.28 -26.77
C ILE A 326 6.15 -14.25 -26.37
N ALA A 327 5.78 -15.48 -26.04
CA ALA A 327 6.75 -16.55 -25.86
C ALA A 327 7.30 -16.99 -27.22
N SER A 328 8.56 -16.71 -27.50
CA SER A 328 9.26 -17.26 -28.67
C SER A 328 9.49 -18.75 -28.49
N LYS A 329 8.79 -19.57 -29.26
CA LYS A 329 9.20 -20.97 -29.48
C LYS A 329 10.21 -21.04 -30.59
N SER A 330 11.38 -21.61 -30.27
CA SER A 330 12.44 -21.97 -31.20
C SER A 330 11.94 -22.90 -32.29
N VAL A 331 12.13 -22.49 -33.54
CA VAL A 331 11.96 -23.36 -34.72
C VAL A 331 13.26 -24.09 -34.97
N SER A 332 13.29 -25.40 -34.82
CA SER A 332 14.34 -26.26 -35.37
C SER A 332 14.02 -26.63 -36.81
N THR A 333 14.94 -26.30 -37.70
CA THR A 333 15.01 -26.69 -39.11
C THR A 333 15.11 -28.20 -39.27
N LEU A 334 14.29 -28.78 -40.13
CA LEU A 334 14.58 -30.04 -40.79
C LEU A 334 14.28 -29.95 -42.28
N ALA A 335 15.25 -30.45 -43.04
CA ALA A 335 15.29 -30.40 -44.48
C ALA A 335 14.49 -31.51 -45.16
N ALA A 336 13.97 -31.18 -46.30
CA ALA A 336 13.66 -31.88 -47.53
C ALA A 336 13.44 -33.42 -47.56
N ALA A 337 12.27 -33.80 -48.03
CA ALA A 337 12.09 -34.90 -49.00
C ALA A 337 10.85 -34.64 -49.87
N ASN A 338 11.06 -34.72 -51.17
CA ASN A 338 10.03 -34.71 -52.21
C ASN A 338 9.14 -35.95 -52.11
N ASP A 339 7.82 -35.85 -52.29
CA ASP A 339 7.10 -36.38 -53.47
C ASP A 339 5.58 -36.19 -53.36
N SER A 340 5.01 -35.89 -54.57
CA SER A 340 3.66 -36.11 -55.03
C SER A 340 2.46 -35.44 -54.30
N LEU A 341 1.89 -34.48 -55.01
CA LEU A 341 0.61 -33.81 -54.80
C LEU A 341 -0.61 -34.77 -54.83
N PRO A 342 -1.63 -34.43 -54.00
CA PRO A 342 -2.95 -34.18 -54.57
C PRO A 342 -3.42 -32.74 -54.25
N SER A 343 -4.06 -32.13 -55.23
CA SER A 343 -4.70 -30.81 -55.17
C SER A 343 -5.77 -30.78 -54.09
N VAL A 344 -5.48 -30.09 -52.99
CA VAL A 344 -6.44 -29.75 -51.97
C VAL A 344 -6.85 -28.29 -52.15
N SER A 345 -8.15 -28.07 -52.22
CA SER A 345 -8.81 -26.78 -52.36
C SER A 345 -8.32 -25.74 -51.36
N THR A 346 -8.01 -24.56 -51.84
CA THR A 346 -7.45 -23.40 -51.10
C THR A 346 -8.40 -22.77 -50.07
N ALA A 347 -9.57 -23.35 -49.80
CA ALA A 347 -10.58 -22.79 -48.89
C ALA A 347 -10.45 -23.24 -47.40
N ASP A 348 -9.75 -24.36 -47.10
CA ASP A 348 -9.67 -24.92 -45.73
C ASP A 348 -8.42 -24.51 -44.95
N ASN A 349 -7.47 -23.81 -45.58
CA ASN A 349 -6.22 -23.44 -44.89
C ASN A 349 -6.30 -22.12 -44.08
N ASP A 350 -7.29 -21.27 -44.29
CA ASP A 350 -7.41 -19.99 -43.59
C ASP A 350 -7.95 -20.15 -42.14
N SER A 351 -8.65 -21.26 -41.84
CA SER A 351 -9.13 -21.56 -40.49
C SER A 351 -8.02 -22.04 -39.53
N LEU A 352 -6.83 -22.37 -40.05
CA LEU A 352 -5.68 -22.85 -39.27
C LEU A 352 -4.78 -21.71 -38.76
N PHE A 353 -5.02 -20.48 -39.21
CA PHE A 353 -4.20 -19.34 -38.81
C PHE A 353 -5.06 -18.29 -38.11
N GLU A 354 -4.59 -17.83 -36.97
CA GLU A 354 -5.13 -16.69 -36.24
C GLU A 354 -4.23 -15.46 -36.44
N GLU A 355 -4.85 -14.31 -36.68
CA GLU A 355 -4.12 -13.06 -36.78
C GLU A 355 -3.86 -12.49 -35.38
N GLU A 356 -2.58 -12.36 -35.03
CA GLU A 356 -2.10 -11.79 -33.74
C GLU A 356 -1.47 -10.42 -33.98
N PHE A 357 -1.94 -9.39 -33.27
CA PHE A 357 -1.32 -8.08 -33.27
C PHE A 357 -0.07 -8.05 -32.38
N VAL A 358 1.09 -7.75 -32.98
CA VAL A 358 2.36 -7.64 -32.31
C VAL A 358 2.73 -6.17 -32.13
N PRO A 359 2.64 -5.61 -30.93
CA PRO A 359 3.01 -4.22 -30.69
C PRO A 359 4.53 -4.06 -30.67
N VAL A 360 5.03 -3.00 -31.31
CA VAL A 360 6.47 -2.67 -31.41
C VAL A 360 6.76 -1.39 -30.62
N THR A 361 5.94 -0.37 -30.83
CA THR A 361 6.12 0.95 -30.23
C THR A 361 4.82 1.37 -29.55
N SER A 362 4.92 2.10 -28.47
CA SER A 362 3.76 2.71 -27.86
C SER A 362 4.00 4.18 -27.49
N PHE A 363 2.97 5.01 -27.71
CA PHE A 363 2.90 6.37 -27.20
C PHE A 363 2.13 6.36 -25.89
N ILE A 364 2.70 7.02 -24.89
CA ILE A 364 2.19 7.04 -23.52
C ILE A 364 1.86 8.49 -23.18
N HIS A 365 0.70 8.73 -22.61
CA HIS A 365 0.36 10.00 -21.97
C HIS A 365 -0.23 9.74 -20.61
N THR A 366 0.32 10.40 -19.58
CA THR A 366 -0.19 10.35 -18.22
C THR A 366 -0.49 11.77 -17.73
N LEU A 367 -1.69 11.96 -17.18
CA LEU A 367 -2.15 13.21 -16.58
C LEU A 367 -2.52 12.93 -15.11
N LYS A 368 -2.00 13.76 -14.20
CA LYS A 368 -2.44 13.81 -12.79
C LYS A 368 -2.80 15.26 -12.45
N VAL A 369 -4.02 15.46 -11.98
CA VAL A 369 -4.48 16.74 -11.40
C VAL A 369 -4.78 16.47 -9.93
N GLU A 370 -4.20 17.26 -9.05
CA GLU A 370 -4.28 17.03 -7.61
C GLU A 370 -4.49 18.34 -6.87
N ARG A 371 -5.30 18.30 -5.83
CA ARG A 371 -5.49 19.44 -4.93
C ARG A 371 -5.58 18.94 -3.50
N SER A 372 -4.68 19.49 -2.66
CA SER A 372 -4.62 19.26 -1.23
C SER A 372 -4.94 20.52 -0.45
N ARG A 373 -5.59 20.37 0.68
CA ARG A 373 -5.81 21.45 1.66
C ARG A 373 -5.57 20.92 3.05
N HIS A 374 -4.73 21.62 3.79
CA HIS A 374 -4.54 21.43 5.23
C HIS A 374 -5.15 22.58 6.01
N GLN A 375 -5.71 22.31 7.20
CA GLN A 375 -6.23 23.30 8.12
C GLN A 375 -6.00 22.86 9.56
N PHE A 376 -5.30 23.68 10.34
CA PHE A 376 -5.19 23.55 11.80
C PHE A 376 -6.12 24.57 12.47
N ARG A 377 -6.79 24.13 13.53
CA ARG A 377 -7.61 24.96 14.39
C ARG A 377 -7.32 24.65 15.84
N SER A 378 -7.13 25.69 16.64
CA SER A 378 -7.02 25.61 18.09
C SER A 378 -7.83 26.72 18.75
N GLY A 379 -8.63 26.36 19.74
CA GLY A 379 -9.28 27.30 20.67
C GLY A 379 -8.60 27.29 22.04
N SER A 380 -7.50 26.52 22.17
CA SER A 380 -6.68 26.39 23.39
C SER A 380 -5.23 26.64 22.99
N GLU A 381 -4.60 27.61 23.61
CA GLU A 381 -3.20 27.97 23.37
C GLU A 381 -2.46 28.01 24.71
N PRO A 382 -2.06 26.83 25.23
CA PRO A 382 -1.30 26.75 26.47
C PRO A 382 0.05 27.49 26.33
N GLU A 383 0.42 28.25 27.34
CA GLU A 383 1.67 28.99 27.36
C GLU A 383 2.87 28.05 27.15
N GLY A 384 3.74 28.39 26.20
CA GLY A 384 4.96 27.65 25.88
C GLY A 384 4.76 26.33 25.14
N PHE A 385 3.54 25.98 24.74
CA PHE A 385 3.29 24.76 23.97
C PHE A 385 3.70 24.88 22.49
N PHE A 386 3.45 26.04 21.90
CA PHE A 386 3.85 26.35 20.51
C PHE A 386 5.17 27.13 20.51
N PRO A 387 6.03 26.95 19.49
CA PRO A 387 7.35 27.61 19.44
C PRO A 387 7.25 29.12 19.35
N GLU A 388 6.24 29.63 18.65
CA GLU A 388 6.01 31.07 18.47
C GLU A 388 4.51 31.40 18.45
N ASP A 389 4.16 32.64 18.80
CA ASP A 389 2.81 33.17 18.74
C ASP A 389 2.82 34.45 17.88
N TYR A 390 2.44 34.31 16.62
CA TYR A 390 2.38 35.42 15.66
C TYR A 390 1.13 36.29 15.81
N LYS A 391 0.20 35.92 16.71
CA LYS A 391 -0.98 36.71 17.09
C LYS A 391 -1.84 37.20 15.91
N LEU A 392 -1.89 36.44 14.83
CA LEU A 392 -2.84 36.66 13.75
C LEU A 392 -4.28 36.67 14.28
N TYR A 393 -4.51 35.81 15.29
CA TYR A 393 -5.78 35.72 16.02
C TYR A 393 -5.46 35.77 17.52
N LYS A 394 -6.11 36.66 18.26
CA LYS A 394 -5.76 36.86 19.69
C LYS A 394 -5.95 35.66 20.60
N ASN A 395 -6.96 34.82 20.37
CA ASN A 395 -7.34 33.76 21.30
C ASN A 395 -7.64 32.42 20.63
N TYR A 396 -7.28 32.24 19.36
CA TYR A 396 -7.51 31.01 18.61
C TYR A 396 -6.62 30.95 17.37
N SER A 397 -6.36 29.74 16.88
CA SER A 397 -5.69 29.52 15.60
C SER A 397 -6.67 28.97 14.57
N ASN A 398 -6.56 29.40 13.31
CA ASN A 398 -7.32 28.92 12.18
C ASN A 398 -6.48 28.95 10.90
N ASP A 399 -5.41 28.21 10.92
CA ASP A 399 -4.42 28.18 9.86
C ASP A 399 -4.89 27.30 8.71
N SER A 400 -4.62 27.73 7.49
CA SER A 400 -4.92 26.86 6.35
C SER A 400 -4.04 27.16 5.15
N THR A 401 -3.64 26.10 4.47
CA THR A 401 -2.87 26.15 3.23
C THR A 401 -3.51 25.27 2.16
N THR A 402 -3.24 25.58 0.89
CA THR A 402 -3.75 24.81 -0.24
C THR A 402 -2.63 24.59 -1.26
N ALA A 403 -2.48 23.38 -1.73
CA ALA A 403 -1.63 23.00 -2.85
C ALA A 403 -2.51 22.53 -4.01
N PHE A 404 -2.14 22.93 -5.23
CA PHE A 404 -2.74 22.46 -6.47
C PHE A 404 -1.63 22.10 -7.45
N SER A 405 -1.70 20.95 -8.10
CA SER A 405 -0.73 20.56 -9.09
C SER A 405 -1.35 19.88 -10.31
N VAL A 406 -0.70 20.08 -11.45
CA VAL A 406 -0.99 19.37 -12.70
C VAL A 406 0.30 18.80 -13.23
N LYS A 407 0.37 17.48 -13.37
CA LYS A 407 1.51 16.76 -13.93
C LYS A 407 1.09 16.08 -15.24
N ASN A 408 1.83 16.36 -16.30
CA ASN A 408 1.70 15.69 -17.60
C ASN A 408 2.98 14.95 -17.93
N VAL A 409 2.85 13.73 -18.41
CA VAL A 409 3.97 12.92 -18.89
C VAL A 409 3.66 12.42 -20.30
N PHE A 410 4.58 12.67 -21.23
CA PHE A 410 4.52 12.14 -22.60
C PHE A 410 5.72 11.25 -22.83
N GLY A 411 5.48 10.02 -23.28
CA GLY A 411 6.53 9.04 -23.49
C GLY A 411 6.37 8.25 -24.78
N ILE A 412 7.51 7.77 -25.28
CA ILE A 412 7.59 6.83 -26.41
C ILE A 412 8.33 5.62 -25.91
N ALA A 413 7.76 4.44 -26.08
CA ALA A 413 8.36 3.19 -25.65
C ALA A 413 8.55 2.27 -26.85
N LEU A 414 9.75 1.73 -26.98
CA LEU A 414 10.06 0.57 -27.78
C LEU A 414 9.88 -0.66 -26.90
N LEU A 415 8.96 -1.56 -27.27
CA LEU A 415 8.57 -2.69 -26.44
C LEU A 415 9.56 -3.85 -26.58
N GLU A 416 9.68 -4.67 -25.53
CA GLU A 416 10.46 -5.92 -25.61
C GLU A 416 9.63 -7.02 -26.31
N GLY A 417 10.30 -8.07 -26.84
CA GLY A 417 9.67 -9.29 -27.31
C GLY A 417 9.09 -9.25 -28.73
N PHE A 418 9.03 -8.11 -29.43
CA PHE A 418 8.51 -8.05 -30.79
C PHE A 418 9.40 -8.80 -31.82
N ASN A 419 10.66 -9.05 -31.50
CA ASN A 419 11.54 -9.94 -32.24
C ASN A 419 12.61 -10.57 -31.28
N LYS A 420 13.34 -11.56 -31.77
CA LYS A 420 14.34 -12.32 -31.00
C LYS A 420 15.53 -11.48 -30.46
N TYR A 421 15.74 -10.29 -30.99
CA TYR A 421 16.83 -9.39 -30.58
C TYR A 421 16.35 -8.33 -29.59
N ALA A 422 15.07 -8.00 -29.57
CA ALA A 422 14.47 -7.02 -28.65
C ALA A 422 14.23 -7.64 -27.27
N LYS A 423 15.33 -7.89 -26.53
CA LYS A 423 15.29 -8.55 -25.22
C LYS A 423 15.02 -7.61 -24.05
N ALA A 424 14.88 -6.31 -24.30
CA ALA A 424 14.55 -5.29 -23.33
C ALA A 424 13.73 -4.18 -23.98
N GLY A 425 12.82 -3.58 -23.23
CA GLY A 425 12.07 -2.40 -23.62
C GLY A 425 12.83 -1.13 -23.26
N LEU A 426 12.76 -0.12 -24.11
CA LEU A 426 13.33 1.20 -23.90
C LEU A 426 12.24 2.25 -23.98
N THR A 427 12.11 3.10 -22.96
CA THR A 427 11.16 4.22 -22.94
C THR A 427 11.90 5.52 -22.74
N ALA A 428 11.57 6.55 -23.52
CA ALA A 428 11.98 7.93 -23.28
C ALA A 428 10.72 8.77 -22.99
N TYR A 429 10.80 9.70 -22.05
CA TYR A 429 9.65 10.54 -21.68
C TYR A 429 10.08 11.93 -21.25
N ILE A 430 9.15 12.87 -21.37
CA ILE A 430 9.22 14.20 -20.79
C ILE A 430 8.06 14.36 -19.80
N SER A 431 8.35 14.91 -18.63
CA SER A 431 7.37 15.20 -17.58
C SER A 431 7.36 16.67 -17.29
N HIS A 432 6.19 17.29 -17.32
CA HIS A 432 5.95 18.67 -16.89
C HIS A 432 5.02 18.68 -15.68
N LYS A 433 5.41 19.35 -14.61
CA LYS A 433 4.60 19.57 -13.41
C LYS A 433 4.51 21.06 -13.13
N PHE A 434 3.28 21.56 -13.08
CA PHE A 434 2.94 22.87 -12.57
C PHE A 434 2.35 22.72 -11.17
N SER A 435 2.86 23.51 -10.20
CA SER A 435 2.37 23.52 -8.82
C SER A 435 2.06 24.96 -8.40
N ARG A 436 0.97 25.09 -7.62
CA ARG A 436 0.56 26.36 -7.01
C ARG A 436 0.26 26.13 -5.54
N TYR A 437 0.82 26.98 -4.69
CA TYR A 437 0.64 26.95 -3.25
C TYR A 437 0.07 28.28 -2.78
N ASP A 438 -0.98 28.22 -1.97
CA ASP A 438 -1.60 29.41 -1.37
C ASP A 438 -1.39 29.32 0.15
N LEU A 439 -0.49 30.15 0.72
CA LEU A 439 -0.16 30.23 2.15
C LEU A 439 -0.91 31.38 2.82
N MET A 440 -0.93 31.41 4.14
CA MET A 440 -1.41 32.58 4.89
C MET A 440 -0.41 33.74 4.79
N ASN A 441 -0.92 34.95 4.80
CA ASN A 441 -0.09 36.16 4.98
C ASN A 441 0.05 36.42 6.49
N THR A 442 1.26 36.37 6.99
CA THR A 442 1.60 36.60 8.41
C THR A 442 2.24 37.96 8.65
N ASP A 443 2.56 38.71 7.56
CA ASP A 443 3.30 39.97 7.67
C ASP A 443 2.45 41.13 8.21
N THR A 444 1.13 41.06 8.05
CA THR A 444 0.23 42.11 8.53
C THR A 444 -1.06 41.57 9.12
N LEU A 445 -1.38 41.96 10.34
CA LEU A 445 -2.63 41.61 11.05
C LEU A 445 -3.90 42.08 10.30
N THR A 446 -3.78 42.99 9.34
CA THR A 446 -4.91 43.64 8.62
C THR A 446 -5.15 43.01 7.24
N ASP A 447 -4.17 42.35 6.65
CA ASP A 447 -4.26 41.76 5.30
C ASP A 447 -4.35 40.26 5.33
N MET A 448 -5.57 39.73 5.36
CA MET A 448 -5.85 38.28 5.30
C MET A 448 -5.69 37.69 3.89
N ARG A 449 -5.09 38.42 2.93
CA ARG A 449 -4.82 37.86 1.61
C ARG A 449 -3.82 36.75 1.69
N ARG A 450 -3.96 35.75 0.82
CA ARG A 450 -3.03 34.63 0.73
C ARG A 450 -1.83 35.00 -0.11
N ILE A 451 -0.66 34.57 0.33
CA ILE A 451 0.56 34.60 -0.48
C ILE A 451 0.53 33.42 -1.40
N ARG A 452 0.76 33.68 -2.69
CA ARG A 452 0.76 32.65 -3.73
C ARG A 452 2.15 32.39 -4.25
N TYR A 453 2.53 31.11 -4.24
CA TYR A 453 3.75 30.60 -4.86
C TYR A 453 3.39 29.71 -6.04
N THR A 454 4.22 29.74 -7.09
CA THR A 454 4.09 28.86 -8.24
C THR A 454 5.45 28.27 -8.59
N GLU A 455 5.47 27.00 -8.93
CA GLU A 455 6.67 26.27 -9.36
C GLU A 455 6.36 25.49 -10.63
N GLN A 456 7.34 25.46 -11.53
CA GLN A 456 7.30 24.65 -12.73
C GLN A 456 8.50 23.72 -12.76
N GLU A 457 8.26 22.47 -13.06
CA GLU A 457 9.30 21.44 -13.11
C GLU A 457 9.16 20.71 -14.44
N ILE A 458 10.26 20.61 -15.19
CA ILE A 458 10.34 19.80 -16.39
C ILE A 458 11.46 18.79 -16.20
N PHE A 459 11.14 17.50 -16.35
CA PHE A 459 12.12 16.42 -16.32
C PHE A 459 12.14 15.69 -17.65
N LEU A 460 13.35 15.33 -18.10
CA LEU A 460 13.58 14.38 -19.18
C LEU A 460 13.99 13.06 -18.55
N GLY A 461 13.32 11.97 -18.93
CA GLY A 461 13.59 10.68 -18.33
C GLY A 461 13.63 9.55 -19.34
N GLY A 462 14.15 8.41 -18.86
CA GLY A 462 14.21 7.17 -19.61
C GLY A 462 14.06 5.95 -18.71
N GLU A 463 13.54 4.87 -19.28
CA GLU A 463 13.42 3.57 -18.63
C GLU A 463 13.96 2.48 -19.55
N LEU A 464 14.83 1.63 -19.02
CA LEU A 464 15.29 0.38 -19.64
C LEU A 464 14.79 -0.77 -18.78
N ALA A 465 13.91 -1.61 -19.33
CA ALA A 465 13.30 -2.70 -18.59
C ALA A 465 13.30 -4.00 -19.36
N LYS A 466 13.61 -5.08 -18.66
CA LYS A 466 13.39 -6.44 -19.12
C LYS A 466 12.41 -7.10 -18.17
N ARG A 467 11.21 -7.37 -18.66
CA ARG A 467 10.10 -7.93 -17.88
C ARG A 467 9.81 -9.39 -18.25
N GLU A 468 10.29 -9.83 -19.42
CA GLU A 468 10.09 -11.19 -19.91
C GLU A 468 11.28 -12.10 -19.58
N GLY A 469 10.96 -13.40 -19.44
CA GLY A 469 11.95 -14.42 -19.12
C GLY A 469 11.72 -15.03 -17.73
N LYS A 470 12.51 -16.06 -17.37
CA LYS A 470 12.37 -16.78 -16.09
C LYS A 470 13.50 -16.51 -15.11
N LEU A 471 14.65 -16.12 -15.63
CA LEU A 471 15.91 -16.04 -14.85
C LEU A 471 16.18 -14.63 -14.34
N LEU A 472 16.04 -13.62 -15.20
CA LEU A 472 16.51 -12.26 -14.93
C LEU A 472 15.48 -11.24 -15.41
N HIS A 473 14.96 -10.44 -14.48
CA HIS A 473 14.22 -9.23 -14.76
C HIS A 473 14.97 -8.03 -14.22
N TYR A 474 14.90 -6.92 -14.89
CA TYR A 474 15.46 -5.66 -14.40
C TYR A 474 14.67 -4.47 -14.92
N ASN A 475 14.73 -3.41 -14.14
CA ASN A 475 14.19 -2.10 -14.48
C ASN A 475 15.17 -1.03 -14.01
N VAL A 476 15.65 -0.22 -14.93
CA VAL A 476 16.46 0.96 -14.63
C VAL A 476 15.74 2.16 -15.20
N ASN A 477 15.38 3.10 -14.35
CA ASN A 477 14.78 4.36 -14.78
C ASN A 477 15.56 5.53 -14.23
N GLY A 478 15.65 6.60 -15.01
CA GLY A 478 16.32 7.82 -14.62
C GLY A 478 15.61 9.04 -15.17
N GLU A 479 15.68 10.15 -14.44
CA GLU A 479 15.18 11.44 -14.88
C GLU A 479 16.10 12.57 -14.41
N VAL A 480 16.16 13.63 -15.19
CA VAL A 480 16.96 14.83 -14.92
C VAL A 480 16.11 16.06 -15.12
N GLY A 481 16.17 16.99 -14.19
CA GLY A 481 15.45 18.25 -14.21
C GLY A 481 16.10 19.30 -15.12
N LEU A 482 15.30 19.97 -15.95
CA LEU A 482 15.75 20.88 -16.98
C LEU A 482 15.44 22.36 -16.72
N VAL A 483 14.38 22.66 -15.97
CA VAL A 483 13.84 24.01 -15.88
C VAL A 483 13.51 24.39 -14.43
N ASP A 484 13.73 25.67 -14.09
CA ASP A 484 13.37 26.30 -12.82
C ASP A 484 13.88 25.53 -11.59
N LYS A 485 13.04 25.20 -10.64
CA LYS A 485 13.40 24.48 -9.41
C LYS A 485 13.91 23.06 -9.69
N ALA A 486 13.60 22.50 -10.87
CA ALA A 486 14.09 21.17 -11.27
C ALA A 486 15.57 21.16 -11.69
N ILE A 487 16.18 22.30 -12.02
CA ILE A 487 17.59 22.35 -12.48
C ILE A 487 18.53 21.73 -11.44
N GLY A 488 19.34 20.77 -11.90
CA GLY A 488 20.29 20.02 -11.06
C GLY A 488 19.66 18.96 -10.18
N GLN A 489 18.33 18.74 -10.26
CA GLN A 489 17.70 17.57 -9.69
C GLN A 489 17.84 16.37 -10.64
N PHE A 490 18.06 15.21 -10.08
CA PHE A 490 18.00 13.95 -10.82
C PHE A 490 17.60 12.80 -9.90
N ARG A 491 17.05 11.74 -10.48
CA ARG A 491 16.77 10.46 -9.83
C ARG A 491 17.11 9.32 -10.77
N VAL A 492 17.79 8.32 -10.26
CA VAL A 492 18.04 7.06 -10.95
C VAL A 492 17.66 5.92 -10.03
N ASN A 493 16.78 5.06 -10.47
CA ASN A 493 16.36 3.88 -9.72
C ASN A 493 16.71 2.64 -10.55
N ALA A 494 17.21 1.61 -9.89
CA ALA A 494 17.54 0.32 -10.50
C ALA A 494 16.99 -0.81 -9.63
N ASN A 495 16.27 -1.72 -10.26
CA ASN A 495 15.76 -2.94 -9.64
C ASN A 495 16.23 -4.15 -10.45
N LEU A 496 16.66 -5.19 -9.78
CA LEU A 496 17.11 -6.45 -10.34
C LEU A 496 16.38 -7.58 -9.62
N ASP A 497 15.79 -8.50 -10.36
CA ASP A 497 15.16 -9.73 -9.87
C ASP A 497 15.82 -10.91 -10.59
N LEU A 498 16.51 -11.75 -9.83
CA LEU A 498 17.24 -12.91 -10.31
C LEU A 498 16.70 -14.18 -9.65
N ASN A 499 16.09 -15.04 -10.47
CA ASN A 499 15.60 -16.33 -10.08
C ASN A 499 16.60 -17.43 -10.48
N PHE A 500 17.17 -18.15 -9.53
CA PHE A 500 18.15 -19.18 -9.81
C PHE A 500 17.91 -20.43 -8.94
N ARG A 501 18.44 -21.56 -9.40
CA ARG A 501 18.38 -22.81 -8.64
C ARG A 501 19.74 -23.10 -8.02
N LEU A 502 19.73 -23.33 -6.71
CA LEU A 502 20.88 -23.75 -5.94
C LEU A 502 20.46 -24.93 -5.03
N TRP A 503 21.26 -26.02 -5.01
CA TRP A 503 20.97 -27.24 -4.23
C TRP A 503 19.54 -27.82 -4.42
N LYS A 504 19.03 -27.79 -5.66
CA LYS A 504 17.68 -28.20 -6.08
C LYS A 504 16.54 -27.26 -5.64
N ASP A 505 16.82 -26.20 -4.90
CA ASP A 505 15.84 -25.17 -4.52
C ASP A 505 15.86 -23.99 -5.46
N THR A 506 14.70 -23.35 -5.61
CA THR A 506 14.58 -22.05 -6.30
C THR A 506 14.81 -20.95 -5.29
N MET A 507 15.83 -20.14 -5.56
CA MET A 507 16.15 -18.93 -4.80
C MET A 507 15.82 -17.71 -5.63
N ASN A 508 15.32 -16.68 -4.98
CA ASN A 508 15.11 -15.38 -5.58
C ASN A 508 16.04 -14.37 -4.91
N PHE A 509 16.86 -13.70 -5.71
CA PHE A 509 17.67 -12.58 -5.27
C PHE A 509 17.12 -11.31 -5.90
N TYR A 510 16.68 -10.39 -5.06
CA TYR A 510 16.21 -9.08 -5.45
C TYR A 510 17.22 -8.02 -4.99
N ALA A 511 17.66 -7.17 -5.89
CA ALA A 511 18.48 -6.02 -5.55
C ALA A 511 17.82 -4.75 -6.04
N ARG A 512 17.88 -3.71 -5.24
CA ARG A 512 17.48 -2.38 -5.64
C ARG A 512 18.49 -1.35 -5.19
N GLY A 513 18.59 -0.31 -5.99
CA GLY A 513 19.38 0.84 -5.65
C GLY A 513 18.77 2.10 -6.22
N TYR A 514 19.02 3.20 -5.54
CA TYR A 514 18.74 4.50 -6.14
C TYR A 514 19.82 5.51 -5.80
N VAL A 515 19.93 6.48 -6.67
CA VAL A 515 20.70 7.71 -6.46
C VAL A 515 19.79 8.87 -6.82
N SER A 516 19.66 9.82 -5.92
CA SER A 516 18.86 11.00 -6.14
C SER A 516 19.53 12.26 -5.61
N ASN A 517 19.27 13.38 -6.27
CA ASN A 517 19.64 14.72 -5.83
C ASN A 517 18.40 15.60 -6.00
N THR A 518 17.67 15.84 -4.93
CA THR A 518 16.36 16.46 -5.00
C THR A 518 16.21 17.62 -4.03
N LEU A 519 15.54 18.67 -4.47
CA LEU A 519 15.21 19.78 -3.59
C LEU A 519 14.18 19.31 -2.55
N PRO A 520 14.28 19.74 -1.28
CA PRO A 520 13.25 19.51 -0.28
C PRO A 520 11.88 20.01 -0.75
N SER A 521 10.80 19.34 -0.32
CA SER A 521 9.45 19.67 -0.76
C SER A 521 9.11 21.14 -0.45
N PHE A 522 8.13 21.69 -1.18
CA PHE A 522 7.72 23.10 -1.01
C PHE A 522 7.45 23.45 0.46
N TYR A 523 6.69 22.62 1.17
CA TYR A 523 6.35 22.89 2.58
C TYR A 523 7.51 22.71 3.58
N MET A 524 8.60 22.09 3.21
CA MET A 524 9.84 22.13 4.00
C MET A 524 10.58 23.48 3.80
N ARG A 525 10.36 24.14 2.66
CA ARG A 525 10.97 25.43 2.33
C ARG A 525 10.11 26.61 2.74
N HIS A 526 8.79 26.52 2.61
CA HIS A 526 7.86 27.63 2.89
C HIS A 526 6.62 27.15 3.63
N TYR A 527 6.31 27.75 4.76
CA TYR A 527 5.05 27.55 5.46
C TYR A 527 4.76 28.74 6.37
N HIS A 528 3.50 29.20 6.36
CA HIS A 528 3.05 30.31 7.17
C HIS A 528 1.76 29.93 7.91
N SER A 529 1.78 30.09 9.23
CA SER A 529 0.65 29.83 10.12
C SER A 529 0.72 30.73 11.35
N ASN A 530 -0.20 30.59 12.29
CA ASN A 530 -0.22 31.40 13.50
C ASN A 530 0.99 31.10 14.43
N HIS A 531 1.48 29.85 14.44
CA HIS A 531 2.52 29.40 15.34
C HIS A 531 3.82 28.96 14.66
N TYR A 532 3.80 28.80 13.33
CA TYR A 532 4.93 28.28 12.57
C TYR A 532 5.10 29.12 11.30
N ASN A 533 6.27 29.71 11.17
CA ASN A 533 6.60 30.53 10.01
C ASN A 533 8.03 30.30 9.57
N TRP A 534 8.22 29.88 8.32
CA TRP A 534 9.55 29.73 7.76
C TRP A 534 9.57 29.94 6.24
N ASP A 535 10.66 30.55 5.77
CA ASP A 535 11.03 30.71 4.37
C ASP A 535 12.49 30.34 4.18
N ASN A 536 12.73 29.10 3.77
CA ASN A 536 14.05 28.46 3.67
C ASN A 536 14.47 28.31 2.19
N ASP A 537 14.54 29.42 1.46
CA ASP A 537 14.95 29.43 0.04
C ASP A 537 16.37 28.91 -0.21
N ASN A 538 17.22 28.92 0.80
CA ASN A 538 18.63 28.56 0.74
C ASN A 538 18.89 27.06 1.06
N MET A 539 17.86 26.25 1.18
CA MET A 539 18.05 24.82 1.39
C MET A 539 18.74 24.17 0.19
N ASP A 540 19.79 23.43 0.47
CA ASP A 540 20.52 22.61 -0.52
C ASP A 540 19.69 21.41 -0.97
N LYS A 541 20.02 20.88 -2.14
CA LYS A 541 19.45 19.59 -2.58
C LYS A 541 19.94 18.46 -1.68
N GLU A 542 19.03 17.60 -1.30
CA GLU A 542 19.32 16.38 -0.57
C GLU A 542 19.84 15.33 -1.54
N PHE A 543 21.09 14.90 -1.33
CA PHE A 543 21.70 13.83 -2.11
C PHE A 543 21.62 12.51 -1.37
N ARG A 544 20.98 11.52 -1.97
CA ARG A 544 20.76 10.19 -1.39
C ARG A 544 21.27 9.09 -2.29
N THR A 545 21.88 8.09 -1.69
CA THR A 545 22.29 6.86 -2.37
C THR A 545 21.94 5.67 -1.50
N ARG A 546 21.10 4.75 -2.00
CA ARG A 546 20.74 3.50 -1.32
C ARG A 546 21.09 2.31 -2.19
N VAL A 547 21.61 1.28 -1.58
CA VAL A 547 21.77 -0.06 -2.16
C VAL A 547 21.22 -1.07 -1.17
N GLU A 548 20.36 -1.96 -1.63
CA GLU A 548 19.71 -2.98 -0.84
C GLU A 548 19.68 -4.28 -1.62
N GLY A 549 19.95 -5.40 -0.94
CA GLY A 549 19.81 -6.75 -1.45
C GLY A 549 18.87 -7.58 -0.57
N GLU A 550 18.05 -8.41 -1.20
CA GLU A 550 17.13 -9.34 -0.55
C GLU A 550 17.28 -10.73 -1.15
N LEU A 551 17.52 -11.72 -0.31
CA LEU A 551 17.63 -13.13 -0.68
C LEU A 551 16.46 -13.88 -0.06
N ASN A 552 15.64 -14.51 -0.91
CA ASN A 552 14.54 -15.35 -0.49
C ASN A 552 14.85 -16.83 -0.78
N ILE A 553 14.80 -17.67 0.26
CA ILE A 553 15.00 -19.12 0.21
C ILE A 553 13.69 -19.76 0.66
N SER A 554 12.79 -20.00 -0.29
CA SER A 554 11.41 -20.41 0.00
C SER A 554 11.31 -21.74 0.75
N HIS A 555 12.16 -22.70 0.44
CA HIS A 555 12.18 -24.01 1.09
C HIS A 555 12.51 -23.93 2.60
N TRP A 556 13.39 -23.02 2.98
CA TRP A 556 13.77 -22.83 4.37
C TRP A 556 12.88 -21.83 5.12
N GLY A 557 11.95 -21.18 4.41
CA GLY A 557 11.16 -20.10 4.98
C GLY A 557 12.01 -18.91 5.42
N THR A 558 13.16 -18.69 4.75
CA THR A 558 14.15 -17.65 5.10
C THR A 558 14.11 -16.52 4.09
N ASN A 559 14.01 -15.29 4.59
CA ASN A 559 14.20 -14.08 3.80
C ASN A 559 15.21 -13.17 4.54
N LEU A 560 16.29 -12.86 3.88
CA LEU A 560 17.35 -11.99 4.38
C LEU A 560 17.43 -10.74 3.52
N ARG A 561 17.25 -9.57 4.11
CA ARG A 561 17.37 -8.26 3.47
C ARG A 561 18.43 -7.44 4.18
N ALA A 562 19.33 -6.82 3.44
CA ALA A 562 20.35 -5.93 3.99
C ALA A 562 20.60 -4.76 3.03
N GLY A 563 20.92 -3.60 3.59
CA GLY A 563 21.20 -2.42 2.77
C GLY A 563 21.91 -1.31 3.52
N VAL A 564 22.40 -0.38 2.73
CA VAL A 564 23.05 0.85 3.20
C VAL A 564 22.49 2.05 2.45
N GLU A 565 22.29 3.14 3.17
CA GLU A 565 21.93 4.42 2.59
C GLU A 565 22.85 5.51 3.13
N ASN A 566 23.30 6.39 2.23
CA ASN A 566 24.02 7.61 2.55
C ASN A 566 23.19 8.82 2.14
N ILE A 567 23.08 9.80 3.04
CA ILE A 567 22.27 11.00 2.85
C ILE A 567 23.11 12.22 3.20
N LYS A 568 23.29 13.11 2.24
CA LYS A 568 23.88 14.43 2.46
C LYS A 568 22.78 15.49 2.44
N ASN A 569 22.90 16.49 3.29
CA ASN A 569 21.91 17.56 3.47
C ASN A 569 20.53 17.03 3.87
N TYR A 570 20.50 16.04 4.77
CA TYR A 570 19.24 15.47 5.27
C TYR A 570 18.35 16.52 5.90
N THR A 571 17.11 16.63 5.42
CA THR A 571 16.12 17.59 5.88
C THR A 571 15.20 16.94 6.93
N TYR A 572 15.03 17.58 8.07
CA TYR A 572 14.27 17.07 9.20
C TYR A 572 13.58 18.21 9.95
N PHE A 573 12.67 17.89 10.86
CA PHE A 573 12.10 18.84 11.81
C PHE A 573 12.91 18.82 13.10
N ASN A 574 13.45 19.97 13.46
CA ASN A 574 14.28 20.15 14.66
C ASN A 574 13.42 20.14 15.96
N GLN A 575 14.03 20.46 17.09
CA GLN A 575 13.40 20.44 18.41
C GLN A 575 12.21 21.40 18.56
N SER A 576 12.18 22.48 17.77
CA SER A 576 11.09 23.45 17.71
C SER A 576 10.06 23.11 16.62
N ALA A 577 10.11 21.91 16.04
CA ALA A 577 9.31 21.50 14.91
C ALA A 577 9.42 22.43 13.68
N LEU A 578 10.59 23.04 13.48
CA LEU A 578 10.95 23.82 12.29
C LEU A 578 11.85 22.99 11.38
N PRO A 579 11.73 23.12 10.05
CA PRO A 579 12.60 22.43 9.11
C PRO A 579 14.06 22.89 9.22
N GLU A 580 14.96 21.94 9.26
CA GLU A 580 16.40 22.13 9.33
C GLU A 580 17.12 21.13 8.45
N GLN A 581 18.33 21.48 7.95
CA GLN A 581 19.18 20.58 7.18
C GLN A 581 20.48 20.23 7.94
N ASN A 582 20.77 18.93 7.99
CA ASN A 582 22.08 18.47 8.44
C ASN A 582 23.07 18.55 7.27
N GLY A 583 24.02 19.50 7.30
CA GLY A 583 25.02 19.68 6.24
C GLY A 583 26.04 18.54 6.14
N GLY A 584 26.10 17.63 7.13
CA GLY A 584 26.96 16.45 7.14
C GLY A 584 26.35 15.27 6.34
N ASN A 585 27.13 14.19 6.23
CA ASN A 585 26.66 12.93 5.67
C ASN A 585 26.15 12.02 6.78
N ILE A 586 24.91 11.50 6.61
CA ILE A 586 24.32 10.49 7.49
C ILE A 586 24.35 9.16 6.76
N GLN A 587 24.86 8.13 7.40
CA GLN A 587 24.82 6.76 6.91
C GLN A 587 23.82 5.94 7.76
N VAL A 588 22.96 5.19 7.11
CA VAL A 588 22.06 4.23 7.73
C VAL A 588 22.34 2.84 7.21
N LEU A 589 22.56 1.91 8.13
CA LEU A 589 22.67 0.48 7.87
C LEU A 589 21.41 -0.20 8.35
N SER A 590 20.91 -1.19 7.60
CA SER A 590 19.76 -2.01 7.99
C SER A 590 19.94 -3.44 7.53
N ALA A 591 19.60 -4.40 8.41
CA ALA A 591 19.55 -5.82 8.10
C ALA A 591 18.29 -6.43 8.73
N THR A 592 17.48 -7.11 7.93
CA THR A 592 16.25 -7.79 8.36
C THR A 592 16.33 -9.26 8.03
N LEU A 593 16.10 -10.10 9.02
CA LEU A 593 15.93 -11.55 8.88
C LEU A 593 14.49 -11.91 9.18
N LYS A 594 13.81 -12.54 8.20
CA LYS A 594 12.54 -13.24 8.41
C LYS A 594 12.81 -14.73 8.37
N GLN A 595 12.31 -15.45 9.38
CA GLN A 595 12.49 -16.88 9.49
C GLN A 595 11.22 -17.53 10.00
N ASP A 596 10.64 -18.38 9.18
CA ASP A 596 9.45 -19.15 9.51
C ASP A 596 9.84 -20.58 9.88
N PHE A 597 9.34 -21.03 11.03
CA PHE A 597 9.47 -22.43 11.47
C PHE A 597 8.09 -23.09 11.47
N ARG A 598 8.03 -24.30 10.91
CA ARG A 598 6.79 -25.08 10.79
C ARG A 598 7.03 -26.49 11.31
N LEU A 599 6.27 -26.88 12.34
CA LEU A 599 6.32 -28.23 12.92
C LEU A 599 4.89 -28.77 13.08
N GLY A 600 4.41 -29.47 12.05
CA GLY A 600 3.04 -29.95 12.00
C GLY A 600 2.03 -28.81 12.08
N VAL A 601 1.23 -28.77 13.15
CA VAL A 601 0.24 -27.69 13.37
C VAL A 601 0.83 -26.45 14.04
N PHE A 602 2.05 -26.51 14.52
CA PHE A 602 2.74 -25.42 15.22
C PHE A 602 3.58 -24.59 14.23
N HIS A 603 3.41 -23.31 14.26
CA HIS A 603 4.09 -22.34 13.42
C HIS A 603 4.69 -21.23 14.26
N LEU A 604 5.86 -20.76 13.87
CA LEU A 604 6.53 -19.61 14.48
C LEU A 604 7.11 -18.74 13.36
N ASP A 605 6.50 -17.60 13.12
CA ASP A 605 6.99 -16.59 12.18
C ASP A 605 7.81 -15.56 12.96
N ASN A 606 9.02 -15.27 12.49
CA ASN A 606 9.92 -14.34 13.14
C ASN A 606 10.37 -13.28 12.13
N GLU A 607 10.44 -12.04 12.61
CA GLU A 607 11.09 -10.95 11.91
C GLU A 607 11.97 -10.18 12.89
N VAL A 608 13.24 -10.08 12.55
CA VAL A 608 14.26 -9.39 13.33
C VAL A 608 14.91 -8.35 12.43
N THR A 609 14.81 -7.09 12.79
CA THR A 609 15.47 -6.00 12.08
C THR A 609 16.48 -5.32 12.98
N TRP A 610 17.72 -5.31 12.56
CA TRP A 610 18.78 -4.49 13.10
C TRP A 610 19.05 -3.30 12.21
N GLN A 611 19.24 -2.12 12.78
CA GLN A 611 19.60 -0.92 12.06
C GLN A 611 20.50 -0.01 12.89
N LYS A 612 21.28 0.81 12.21
CA LYS A 612 22.18 1.79 12.84
C LYS A 612 22.30 3.03 11.97
N THR A 613 22.21 4.18 12.60
CA THR A 613 22.51 5.49 12.00
C THR A 613 23.87 5.99 12.49
N SER A 614 24.57 6.77 11.65
CA SER A 614 25.81 7.43 12.02
C SER A 614 25.58 8.72 12.84
N ASN A 615 24.35 9.23 12.88
CA ASN A 615 23.98 10.44 13.61
C ASN A 615 22.63 10.25 14.30
N GLU A 616 22.65 9.81 15.56
CA GLU A 616 21.45 9.56 16.36
C GLU A 616 20.79 10.86 16.87
N THR A 617 21.51 11.98 16.89
CA THR A 617 20.95 13.27 17.32
C THR A 617 20.03 13.90 16.29
N VAL A 618 20.23 13.61 15.00
CA VAL A 618 19.43 14.11 13.86
C VAL A 618 18.45 13.06 13.37
N LEU A 619 18.86 11.78 13.41
CA LEU A 619 18.05 10.67 12.96
C LEU A 619 18.04 9.55 14.01
N PRO A 620 17.28 9.71 15.10
CA PRO A 620 17.16 8.67 16.13
C PRO A 620 16.39 7.46 15.60
N LEU A 621 16.98 6.27 15.78
CA LEU A 621 16.41 4.99 15.36
C LEU A 621 16.62 3.93 16.44
N PRO A 622 15.65 3.04 16.74
CA PRO A 622 15.90 1.91 17.60
C PRO A 622 16.86 0.93 16.91
N GLN A 623 17.84 0.42 17.62
CA GLN A 623 18.85 -0.48 17.03
C GLN A 623 18.26 -1.84 16.64
N LEU A 624 17.24 -2.32 17.38
CA LEU A 624 16.63 -3.63 17.15
C LEU A 624 15.11 -3.51 17.21
N SER A 625 14.43 -4.13 16.23
CA SER A 625 12.99 -4.33 16.24
C SER A 625 12.69 -5.81 16.01
N LEU A 626 11.80 -6.37 16.83
CA LEU A 626 11.46 -7.78 16.86
C LEU A 626 9.95 -7.97 16.67
N TYR A 627 9.60 -8.92 15.86
CA TYR A 627 8.25 -9.47 15.76
C TYR A 627 8.33 -10.99 15.81
N HIS A 628 7.58 -11.60 16.72
CA HIS A 628 7.45 -13.04 16.85
C HIS A 628 5.98 -13.39 16.89
N ASN A 629 5.56 -14.36 16.08
CA ASN A 629 4.19 -14.80 16.01
C ASN A 629 4.14 -16.34 16.11
N PHE A 630 3.75 -16.83 17.28
CA PHE A 630 3.54 -18.25 17.52
C PHE A 630 2.07 -18.59 17.37
N TYR A 631 1.75 -19.58 16.53
CA TYR A 631 0.36 -19.99 16.32
C TYR A 631 0.21 -21.48 15.99
N ILE A 632 -1.01 -21.94 16.23
CA ILE A 632 -1.49 -23.26 15.84
C ILE A 632 -2.39 -23.06 14.62
N LEU A 633 -2.13 -23.84 13.56
CA LEU A 633 -2.92 -23.83 12.34
C LEU A 633 -3.62 -25.18 12.19
N ALA A 634 -4.95 -25.16 12.17
CA ALA A 634 -5.78 -26.34 12.02
C ALA A 634 -6.80 -26.17 10.90
N LYS A 635 -6.94 -27.21 10.08
CA LYS A 635 -8.02 -27.30 9.07
C LYS A 635 -9.10 -28.24 9.58
N LEU A 636 -10.25 -27.69 9.89
CA LEU A 636 -11.40 -28.37 10.48
C LEU A 636 -12.54 -28.56 9.46
N ALA A 637 -13.58 -29.32 9.84
CA ALA A 637 -14.78 -29.55 9.03
C ALA A 637 -14.45 -29.99 7.58
N LYS A 638 -13.67 -31.05 7.42
CA LYS A 638 -13.22 -31.56 6.11
C LYS A 638 -12.45 -30.49 5.29
N LYS A 639 -11.59 -29.69 5.96
CA LYS A 639 -10.78 -28.60 5.40
C LYS A 639 -11.55 -27.37 4.95
N VAL A 640 -12.85 -27.24 5.27
CA VAL A 640 -13.67 -26.07 4.92
C VAL A 640 -13.40 -24.88 5.85
N LEU A 641 -13.01 -25.13 7.11
CA LEU A 641 -12.69 -24.11 8.11
C LEU A 641 -11.20 -24.18 8.45
N THR A 642 -10.47 -23.10 8.15
CA THR A 642 -9.11 -22.90 8.64
C THR A 642 -9.15 -22.07 9.92
N VAL A 643 -8.53 -22.57 10.97
CA VAL A 643 -8.44 -21.92 12.29
C VAL A 643 -6.97 -21.66 12.59
N GLN A 644 -6.64 -20.39 12.89
CA GLN A 644 -5.35 -19.96 13.38
C GLN A 644 -5.52 -19.36 14.76
N LEU A 645 -4.95 -20.01 15.78
CA LEU A 645 -4.95 -19.51 17.16
C LEU A 645 -3.52 -19.16 17.54
N GLY A 646 -3.27 -17.95 17.97
CA GLY A 646 -1.88 -17.55 18.22
C GLY A 646 -1.71 -16.37 19.16
N ALA A 647 -0.45 -16.07 19.40
CA ALA A 647 0.02 -14.90 20.12
C ALA A 647 1.18 -14.27 19.36
N ASP A 648 1.13 -12.94 19.21
CA ASP A 648 2.24 -12.18 18.67
C ASP A 648 2.88 -11.27 19.73
N VAL A 649 4.18 -11.08 19.60
CA VAL A 649 4.99 -10.22 20.44
C VAL A 649 5.71 -9.22 19.57
N ARG A 650 5.61 -7.94 19.92
CA ARG A 650 6.26 -6.80 19.26
C ARG A 650 7.16 -6.10 20.24
N TYR A 651 8.42 -5.92 19.87
CA TYR A 651 9.41 -5.32 20.75
C TYR A 651 10.39 -4.47 19.93
N PHE A 652 10.86 -3.39 20.52
CA PHE A 652 11.99 -2.61 20.01
C PHE A 652 12.82 -2.06 21.15
N THR A 653 14.11 -1.88 20.88
CA THR A 653 15.06 -1.31 21.86
C THR A 653 14.74 0.15 22.14
N LYS A 654 15.10 0.60 23.31
CA LYS A 654 14.94 1.99 23.74
C LYS A 654 15.70 2.96 22.85
N TYR A 655 15.10 4.11 22.60
CA TYR A 655 15.69 5.23 21.90
C TYR A 655 14.90 6.52 22.13
N ASN A 656 15.49 7.68 21.83
CA ASN A 656 14.82 8.97 21.89
C ASN A 656 13.96 9.17 20.65
N ALA A 657 12.75 8.63 20.67
CA ALA A 657 11.85 8.68 19.52
C ALA A 657 11.43 10.12 19.20
N PRO A 658 11.18 10.43 17.92
CA PRO A 658 10.61 11.72 17.55
C PRO A 658 9.29 12.00 18.29
N ALA A 659 9.14 13.21 18.79
CA ALA A 659 7.89 13.77 19.32
C ALA A 659 6.96 14.17 18.17
N TYR A 660 5.73 14.58 18.47
CA TYR A 660 4.75 14.99 17.48
C TYR A 660 4.26 16.41 17.72
N ALA A 661 4.27 17.25 16.67
CA ALA A 661 3.79 18.63 16.69
C ALA A 661 2.42 18.74 16.00
N PRO A 662 1.32 18.93 16.75
CA PRO A 662 -0.04 19.02 16.22
C PRO A 662 -0.25 20.14 15.20
N GLY A 663 0.37 21.31 15.42
CA GLY A 663 0.18 22.50 14.58
C GLY A 663 0.68 22.33 13.14
N VAL A 664 1.67 21.46 12.91
CA VAL A 664 2.21 21.14 11.59
C VAL A 664 1.96 19.68 11.17
N GLN A 665 1.36 18.88 12.05
CA GLN A 665 1.14 17.43 11.83
C GLN A 665 2.42 16.66 11.47
N GLN A 666 3.56 16.99 12.10
CA GLN A 666 4.84 16.36 11.81
C GLN A 666 5.47 15.76 13.06
N PHE A 667 6.25 14.71 12.83
CA PHE A 667 7.18 14.18 13.83
C PHE A 667 8.47 15.01 13.80
N HIS A 668 8.97 15.40 14.97
CA HIS A 668 10.13 16.26 15.15
C HIS A 668 11.06 15.75 16.24
N LEU A 669 12.28 16.26 16.31
CA LEU A 669 13.21 15.92 17.38
C LEU A 669 12.69 16.41 18.74
N GLN A 670 12.91 15.62 19.78
CA GLN A 670 12.56 16.05 21.14
C GLN A 670 13.46 17.19 21.62
N PRO A 671 12.96 18.13 22.46
CA PRO A 671 13.79 19.05 23.20
C PRO A 671 14.84 18.31 24.02
N THR A 672 16.08 18.85 24.09
CA THR A 672 17.21 18.18 24.81
C THR A 672 17.07 18.18 26.31
N ASP A 673 16.28 19.09 26.86
CA ASP A 673 16.00 19.26 28.28
C ASP A 673 14.84 18.40 28.80
N ASP A 674 14.03 17.81 27.89
CA ASP A 674 12.88 16.95 28.22
C ASP A 674 12.86 15.68 27.37
N LEU A 675 13.96 14.94 27.36
CA LEU A 675 14.07 13.69 26.58
C LEU A 675 13.32 12.54 27.23
N VAL A 676 12.33 12.02 26.54
CA VAL A 676 11.61 10.80 26.91
C VAL A 676 12.10 9.63 26.06
N GLU A 677 12.82 8.71 26.69
CA GLU A 677 13.27 7.47 26.06
C GLU A 677 12.11 6.46 25.99
N ILE A 678 11.75 5.98 24.82
CA ILE A 678 10.68 5.01 24.60
C ILE A 678 11.21 3.68 24.07
N GLY A 679 10.44 2.60 24.27
CA GLY A 679 10.82 1.24 23.89
C GLY A 679 11.28 0.40 25.08
N GLY A 680 11.85 -0.79 24.80
CA GLY A 680 12.24 -1.74 25.85
C GLY A 680 11.04 -2.42 26.53
N TYR A 681 9.84 -2.26 25.97
CA TYR A 681 8.60 -2.86 26.48
C TYR A 681 7.96 -3.73 25.40
N PRO A 682 7.71 -5.04 25.66
CA PRO A 682 7.04 -5.91 24.71
C PRO A 682 5.54 -5.67 24.73
N ILE A 683 4.93 -5.55 23.54
CA ILE A 683 3.46 -5.57 23.37
C ILE A 683 3.07 -6.97 22.95
N VAL A 684 2.24 -7.62 23.76
CA VAL A 684 1.77 -9.00 23.52
C VAL A 684 0.30 -8.99 23.15
N ASN A 685 -0.04 -9.66 22.06
CA ASN A 685 -1.40 -9.85 21.60
C ASN A 685 -1.75 -11.33 21.52
N VAL A 686 -3.02 -11.66 21.75
CA VAL A 686 -3.55 -13.02 21.59
C VAL A 686 -4.74 -12.95 20.64
N TYR A 687 -4.80 -13.89 19.69
CA TYR A 687 -5.81 -13.81 18.64
C TYR A 687 -6.31 -15.18 18.17
N ALA A 688 -7.47 -15.13 17.53
CA ALA A 688 -8.07 -16.24 16.78
C ALA A 688 -8.49 -15.72 15.40
N ASN A 689 -8.02 -16.35 14.33
CA ASN A 689 -8.49 -16.13 12.97
C ASN A 689 -9.26 -17.35 12.49
N LEU A 690 -10.38 -17.11 11.86
CA LEU A 690 -11.25 -18.10 11.25
C LEU A 690 -11.41 -17.78 9.77
N HIS A 691 -11.07 -18.71 8.89
CA HIS A 691 -11.33 -18.59 7.47
C HIS A 691 -12.30 -19.68 7.03
N LEU A 692 -13.51 -19.26 6.69
CA LEU A 692 -14.61 -20.14 6.27
C LEU A 692 -15.02 -19.77 4.83
N LYS A 693 -14.64 -20.60 3.87
CA LYS A 693 -14.89 -20.35 2.44
C LYS A 693 -14.44 -18.95 1.99
N ARG A 694 -15.39 -18.03 1.79
CA ARG A 694 -15.18 -16.66 1.29
C ARG A 694 -15.10 -15.61 2.42
N THR A 695 -15.19 -16.06 3.67
CA THR A 695 -15.27 -15.17 4.85
C THR A 695 -14.08 -15.38 5.76
N ARG A 696 -13.45 -14.29 6.15
CA ARG A 696 -12.40 -14.24 7.17
C ARG A 696 -12.95 -13.49 8.38
N ILE A 697 -12.75 -14.03 9.58
CA ILE A 697 -13.15 -13.41 10.84
C ILE A 697 -11.94 -13.47 11.76
N PHE A 698 -11.71 -12.42 12.54
CA PHE A 698 -10.78 -12.49 13.65
C PHE A 698 -11.39 -11.94 14.93
N ALA A 699 -10.90 -12.45 16.05
CA ALA A 699 -11.04 -11.88 17.37
C ALA A 699 -9.65 -11.77 18.00
N MET A 700 -9.35 -10.64 18.64
CA MET A 700 -8.03 -10.35 19.18
C MET A 700 -8.15 -9.61 20.51
N MET A 701 -7.36 -10.02 21.48
CA MET A 701 -7.07 -9.22 22.66
C MET A 701 -5.73 -8.55 22.45
N TYR A 702 -5.77 -7.25 22.17
CA TYR A 702 -4.60 -6.42 22.00
C TYR A 702 -4.02 -6.05 23.38
N HIS A 703 -2.69 -6.04 23.49
CA HIS A 703 -1.93 -5.59 24.67
C HIS A 703 -2.35 -6.34 25.96
N VAL A 704 -2.36 -7.68 25.92
CA VAL A 704 -2.81 -8.50 27.06
C VAL A 704 -1.96 -8.31 28.31
N ASN A 705 -0.69 -7.92 28.14
CA ASN A 705 0.27 -7.62 29.20
C ASN A 705 0.22 -6.18 29.70
N ALA A 706 -0.81 -5.39 29.36
CA ALA A 706 -0.99 -4.03 29.89
C ALA A 706 -0.98 -4.04 31.42
N GLY A 707 -0.18 -3.15 32.03
CA GLY A 707 0.03 -3.08 33.48
C GLY A 707 1.06 -4.07 34.02
N MET A 708 1.76 -4.85 33.19
CA MET A 708 2.85 -5.74 33.57
C MET A 708 4.19 -5.21 33.06
N GLY A 709 5.25 -5.29 33.85
CA GLY A 709 6.60 -4.94 33.44
C GLY A 709 6.95 -3.47 33.59
N SER A 710 7.61 -2.89 32.59
CA SER A 710 8.09 -1.50 32.63
C SER A 710 6.94 -0.50 32.62
N ALA A 711 7.05 0.56 33.41
CA ALA A 711 6.14 1.70 33.40
C ALA A 711 6.28 2.57 32.12
N ASN A 712 7.29 2.35 31.28
CA ASN A 712 7.50 3.11 30.05
C ASN A 712 6.64 2.55 28.90
N SER A 713 5.37 2.91 28.91
CA SER A 713 4.36 2.42 27.95
C SER A 713 3.96 3.51 26.95
N PHE A 714 4.92 3.98 26.15
CA PHE A 714 4.71 4.99 25.11
C PHE A 714 5.19 4.49 23.75
N LEU A 715 4.55 4.95 22.68
CA LEU A 715 4.98 4.78 21.28
C LEU A 715 5.47 6.09 20.65
N VAL A 716 5.01 7.21 21.19
CA VAL A 716 5.47 8.57 20.89
C VAL A 716 5.55 9.29 22.25
N PRO A 717 6.55 10.15 22.50
CA PRO A 717 6.64 10.93 23.75
C PRO A 717 5.31 11.58 24.10
N HIS A 718 4.85 11.43 25.34
CA HIS A 718 3.57 11.90 25.88
C HIS A 718 2.29 11.24 25.31
N TYR A 719 2.41 10.28 24.40
CA TYR A 719 1.29 9.52 23.84
C TYR A 719 1.37 8.06 24.28
N PRO A 720 0.62 7.66 25.31
CA PRO A 720 0.70 6.31 25.87
C PRO A 720 0.19 5.25 24.89
N ILE A 721 0.71 4.02 25.04
CA ILE A 721 0.16 2.84 24.38
C ILE A 721 -1.28 2.63 24.87
N ASN A 722 -2.17 2.22 23.98
CA ASN A 722 -3.54 1.91 24.34
C ASN A 722 -3.61 0.81 25.42
N PRO A 723 -4.59 0.89 26.32
CA PRO A 723 -4.84 -0.16 27.31
C PRO A 723 -5.24 -1.47 26.63
N ARG A 724 -5.50 -2.51 27.40
CA ARG A 724 -5.99 -3.79 26.91
C ARG A 724 -7.31 -3.62 26.14
N LEU A 725 -7.37 -4.12 24.90
CA LEU A 725 -8.49 -3.90 23.98
C LEU A 725 -8.94 -5.18 23.32
N PHE A 726 -10.24 -5.42 23.31
CA PHE A 726 -10.83 -6.44 22.45
C PHE A 726 -11.11 -5.87 21.06
N LYS A 727 -10.61 -6.55 20.02
CA LYS A 727 -10.77 -6.18 18.61
C LYS A 727 -11.42 -7.34 17.85
N ILE A 728 -12.32 -7.03 16.94
CA ILE A 728 -12.98 -8.01 16.07
C ILE A 728 -13.06 -7.46 14.64
N GLY A 729 -12.96 -8.33 13.66
CA GLY A 729 -13.16 -7.94 12.27
C GLY A 729 -13.65 -9.08 11.41
N VAL A 730 -14.30 -8.71 10.33
CA VAL A 730 -14.81 -9.62 9.30
C VAL A 730 -14.49 -9.09 7.92
N SER A 731 -14.08 -9.98 7.03
CA SER A 731 -13.92 -9.67 5.60
C SER A 731 -14.63 -10.73 4.78
N TRP A 732 -15.42 -10.31 3.82
CA TRP A 732 -16.24 -11.19 3.00
C TRP A 732 -16.05 -10.86 1.52
N ASN A 733 -15.75 -11.90 0.72
CA ASN A 733 -15.65 -11.83 -0.72
C ASN A 733 -16.95 -12.32 -1.35
N PHE A 734 -17.56 -11.49 -2.21
CA PHE A 734 -18.74 -11.83 -2.99
C PHE A 734 -18.36 -11.92 -4.46
N TYR A 735 -18.73 -13.02 -5.10
CA TYR A 735 -18.64 -13.25 -6.53
C TYR A 735 -19.49 -14.47 -6.89
N ASP A 736 -20.21 -14.43 -7.98
CA ASP A 736 -21.01 -15.52 -8.53
C ASP A 736 -20.91 -15.57 -10.05
#